data_1eea7dad05d0b5b9d61f8158028c3d09
#
_entry.id   1eea7dad05d0b5b9d61f8158028c3d09
#
_cell.length_a   1.000
_cell.length_b   1.000
_cell.length_c   1.000
_cell.angle_alpha   90.00
_cell.angle_beta   90.00
_cell.angle_gamma   90.00
#
_symmetry.space_group_name_H-M   'P 1'
#
loop_
_entity.id
_entity.type
_entity.pdbx_description
1 polymer ?
#
loop_
_entity_poly.entity_id
_entity_poly.type
_entity_poly.pdbx_seq_one_letter_code
_entity_poly.pdbx_strand_id
1 'polypeptide(L)'
;MFAEFTRWIDTLVRRRFTVIGLTVAGLLALGVYGLGLGDHLSVSGWDDPTSESARAARLKDETFGHDHIADVLLLFSAPAGGTIDDPAFAATIVGHLNSLPQRFPDRIAKINASYWPTETGLALPDVFGSANRDYAFASVAIRGNDDTQVMRNYRAVADEFRIPGIEMEVAGGQPVAAALNDTMAHDQRRMELFAVPAVAVLLFFLFGGVVAAALPLIVGGLTVLGAWGMIRALTTVTEVNSFVSPVVSMIGLGLAIDYGLFIVSRFREELADGSEVPDAVRRAVATAGRTVVFSATIVVVAAGAILLFPQGFLRSFAFGAMVTVTLAALISITLLPAMLAVLGRRVDWLGFNRFHARRAGDRERDNSWGRVAGWVMRRPLAVAIPLLAVLIALIAPVRDVAFGGITERFLPPQHPARTAQQHFDQIFPLRQINPVDLVLITLDTRDVDGVVAQAGRAPGLVAPFPPAVQGPANPNVFTTSTVLRDAHDANATIDYLRSMPVPKGTTVLVGGQPAIQRDSVDALLERMPLLIALVFLATTVLMALAFGSLVLPLKAAVLNLLGLGSTLGILTWIFVEGHGAGLLEFTPQPIMALVLVLIIAVIYGLSTDYEIFLLARIVEARAAGATTTEAVRTGIARTGWIITAAATVLLVVTGAFALSELVMMQYIAFGMVAALFIDATILRMLLVPATMRLLGDACWWAPSWLRRGRRDHSAPDAEEPRTEAVHGSERR
;
A
#
# COMPACT_ATOMS: atom_id res chain seq x y z
N MET A 1 -22.86 8.50 -26.48
CA MET A 1 -22.32 7.71 -25.38
C MET A 1 -23.27 6.59 -24.90
N PHE A 2 -24.54 6.86 -24.52
CA PHE A 2 -25.47 5.80 -24.08
C PHE A 2 -25.78 4.76 -25.17
N ALA A 3 -26.06 5.17 -26.41
CA ALA A 3 -26.33 4.27 -27.53
C ALA A 3 -25.12 3.41 -27.93
N GLU A 4 -23.91 3.90 -27.74
CA GLU A 4 -22.66 3.15 -27.99
C GLU A 4 -22.40 2.12 -26.93
N PHE A 5 -22.65 2.49 -25.65
CA PHE A 5 -22.50 1.57 -24.53
C PHE A 5 -23.51 0.41 -24.61
N THR A 6 -24.74 0.68 -24.98
CA THR A 6 -25.77 -0.36 -25.21
C THR A 6 -25.38 -1.28 -26.35
N ARG A 7 -24.91 -0.74 -27.49
CA ARG A 7 -24.42 -1.54 -28.65
C ARG A 7 -23.21 -2.43 -28.24
N TRP A 8 -22.34 -1.91 -27.42
CA TRP A 8 -21.20 -2.67 -26.89
C TRP A 8 -21.66 -3.86 -26.02
N ILE A 9 -22.63 -3.66 -25.13
CA ILE A 9 -23.18 -4.74 -24.28
C ILE A 9 -23.88 -5.80 -25.19
N ASP A 10 -24.66 -5.40 -26.21
CA ASP A 10 -25.29 -6.32 -27.13
C ASP A 10 -24.27 -7.17 -27.89
N THR A 11 -23.16 -6.57 -28.30
CA THR A 11 -22.04 -7.28 -28.94
C THR A 11 -21.42 -8.29 -28.00
N LEU A 12 -21.24 -7.93 -26.74
CA LEU A 12 -20.70 -8.76 -25.67
C LEU A 12 -21.56 -10.01 -25.44
N VAL A 13 -22.88 -9.84 -25.34
CA VAL A 13 -23.84 -10.94 -25.18
C VAL A 13 -23.88 -11.84 -26.43
N ARG A 14 -23.85 -11.27 -27.60
CA ARG A 14 -23.87 -12.05 -28.87
C ARG A 14 -22.60 -12.86 -29.09
N ARG A 15 -21.42 -12.28 -28.79
CA ARG A 15 -20.10 -12.92 -28.98
C ARG A 15 -19.49 -13.45 -27.69
N ARG A 16 -20.32 -13.84 -26.70
CA ARG A 16 -19.92 -14.22 -25.35
C ARG A 16 -18.78 -15.24 -25.29
N PHE A 17 -18.83 -16.30 -26.12
CA PHE A 17 -17.78 -17.32 -26.14
C PHE A 17 -16.44 -16.79 -26.66
N THR A 18 -16.45 -15.93 -27.67
CA THR A 18 -15.27 -15.29 -28.24
C THR A 18 -14.65 -14.34 -27.20
N VAL A 19 -15.48 -13.54 -26.50
CA VAL A 19 -15.05 -12.62 -25.45
C VAL A 19 -14.41 -13.40 -24.30
N ILE A 20 -15.07 -14.45 -23.80
CA ILE A 20 -14.51 -15.30 -22.73
C ILE A 20 -13.18 -15.90 -23.19
N GLY A 21 -13.15 -16.55 -24.36
CA GLY A 21 -11.94 -17.21 -24.85
C GLY A 21 -10.76 -16.25 -25.02
N LEU A 22 -10.98 -15.09 -25.66
CA LEU A 22 -9.93 -14.11 -25.90
C LEU A 22 -9.43 -13.46 -24.62
N THR A 23 -10.35 -13.07 -23.72
CA THR A 23 -9.99 -12.41 -22.45
C THR A 23 -9.25 -13.38 -21.54
N VAL A 24 -9.75 -14.62 -21.35
CA VAL A 24 -9.12 -15.63 -20.51
C VAL A 24 -7.75 -16.03 -21.08
N ALA A 25 -7.65 -16.27 -22.39
CA ALA A 25 -6.38 -16.60 -23.03
C ALA A 25 -5.35 -15.46 -22.90
N GLY A 26 -5.77 -14.21 -23.10
CA GLY A 26 -4.91 -13.04 -22.93
C GLY A 26 -4.42 -12.86 -21.49
N LEU A 27 -5.32 -13.03 -20.50
CA LEU A 27 -4.96 -12.91 -19.08
C LEU A 27 -4.07 -14.07 -18.61
N LEU A 28 -4.30 -15.29 -19.10
CA LEU A 28 -3.42 -16.42 -18.80
C LEU A 28 -2.05 -16.24 -19.45
N ALA A 29 -1.97 -15.73 -20.68
CA ALA A 29 -0.69 -15.41 -21.32
C ALA A 29 0.08 -14.33 -20.54
N LEU A 30 -0.61 -13.27 -20.08
CA LEU A 30 -0.05 -12.26 -19.18
C LEU A 30 0.39 -12.89 -17.86
N GLY A 31 -0.43 -13.79 -17.29
CA GLY A 31 -0.09 -14.49 -16.03
C GLY A 31 1.17 -15.36 -16.16
N VAL A 32 1.28 -16.13 -17.24
CA VAL A 32 2.50 -16.92 -17.54
C VAL A 32 3.72 -16.02 -17.70
N TYR A 33 3.57 -14.91 -18.44
CA TYR A 33 4.63 -13.90 -18.52
C TYR A 33 4.97 -13.32 -17.15
N GLY A 34 3.98 -13.09 -16.28
CA GLY A 34 4.12 -12.56 -14.91
C GLY A 34 4.79 -13.50 -13.90
N LEU A 35 4.91 -14.82 -14.17
CA LEU A 35 5.48 -15.79 -13.23
C LEU A 35 6.95 -15.48 -12.84
N GLY A 36 7.71 -14.79 -13.71
CA GLY A 36 9.06 -14.32 -13.38
C GLY A 36 9.14 -12.90 -12.84
N LEU A 37 8.04 -12.32 -12.34
CA LEU A 37 8.02 -10.94 -11.86
C LEU A 37 9.03 -10.71 -10.71
N GLY A 38 9.11 -11.64 -9.75
CA GLY A 38 9.97 -11.51 -8.58
C GLY A 38 11.45 -11.25 -8.89
N ASP A 39 11.97 -11.83 -9.98
CA ASP A 39 13.36 -11.69 -10.39
C ASP A 39 13.67 -10.30 -11.04
N HIS A 40 12.62 -9.53 -11.35
CA HIS A 40 12.72 -8.24 -12.03
C HIS A 40 12.33 -7.06 -11.13
N LEU A 41 11.93 -7.34 -9.88
CA LEU A 41 11.57 -6.32 -8.91
C LEU A 41 12.81 -5.77 -8.21
N SER A 42 12.82 -4.46 -7.97
CA SER A 42 13.86 -3.76 -7.24
C SER A 42 13.60 -3.78 -5.73
N VAL A 43 14.66 -3.71 -4.95
CA VAL A 43 14.58 -3.53 -3.48
C VAL A 43 14.81 -2.07 -3.07
N SER A 44 15.17 -1.19 -4.00
CA SER A 44 15.45 0.23 -3.80
C SER A 44 14.22 1.13 -3.99
N GLY A 45 14.44 2.45 -3.95
CA GLY A 45 13.40 3.46 -4.21
C GLY A 45 12.68 3.95 -2.96
N TRP A 46 13.29 3.80 -1.79
CA TRP A 46 12.73 4.25 -0.51
C TRP A 46 12.96 5.73 -0.21
N ASP A 47 13.97 6.32 -0.82
CA ASP A 47 14.44 7.68 -0.61
C ASP A 47 13.95 8.65 -1.70
N ASP A 48 14.06 9.94 -1.39
CA ASP A 48 13.87 11.01 -2.38
C ASP A 48 15.15 11.18 -3.20
N PRO A 49 15.17 10.80 -4.48
CA PRO A 49 16.36 10.93 -5.33
C PRO A 49 16.76 12.39 -5.62
N THR A 50 15.89 13.36 -5.28
CA THR A 50 16.16 14.79 -5.50
C THR A 50 16.72 15.49 -4.26
N SER A 51 16.76 14.81 -3.12
CA SER A 51 17.21 15.36 -1.84
C SER A 51 18.70 15.68 -1.81
N GLU A 52 19.12 16.49 -0.84
CA GLU A 52 20.53 16.79 -0.59
C GLU A 52 21.31 15.52 -0.23
N SER A 53 20.78 14.71 0.65
CA SER A 53 21.41 13.46 1.09
C SER A 53 21.57 12.45 -0.04
N ALA A 54 20.60 12.34 -0.95
CA ALA A 54 20.72 11.51 -2.15
C ALA A 54 21.78 12.04 -3.14
N ARG A 55 21.94 13.36 -3.22
CA ARG A 55 23.04 13.98 -3.98
C ARG A 55 24.38 13.71 -3.35
N ALA A 56 24.49 13.79 -2.02
CA ALA A 56 25.70 13.44 -1.27
C ALA A 56 26.11 11.99 -1.53
N ALA A 57 25.14 11.06 -1.42
CA ALA A 57 25.38 9.64 -1.67
C ALA A 57 25.88 9.38 -3.11
N ARG A 58 25.19 9.91 -4.13
CA ARG A 58 25.63 9.77 -5.54
C ARG A 58 27.03 10.32 -5.77
N LEU A 59 27.34 11.51 -5.26
CA LEU A 59 28.64 12.12 -5.42
C LEU A 59 29.75 11.31 -4.72
N LYS A 60 29.42 10.74 -3.54
CA LYS A 60 30.30 9.82 -2.82
C LYS A 60 30.57 8.57 -3.66
N ASP A 61 29.51 7.95 -4.19
CA ASP A 61 29.63 6.74 -5.03
C ASP A 61 30.39 7.00 -6.35
N GLU A 62 30.13 8.11 -7.03
CA GLU A 62 30.86 8.50 -8.25
C GLU A 62 32.33 8.76 -7.99
N THR A 63 32.66 9.24 -6.79
CA THR A 63 34.05 9.66 -6.44
C THR A 63 34.88 8.55 -5.81
N PHE A 64 34.27 7.76 -4.91
CA PHE A 64 34.97 6.74 -4.12
C PHE A 64 34.57 5.31 -4.53
N GLY A 65 33.57 5.14 -5.39
CA GLY A 65 32.90 3.88 -5.66
C GLY A 65 31.82 3.59 -4.62
N HIS A 66 30.97 2.62 -4.92
CA HIS A 66 29.92 2.21 -4.00
C HIS A 66 30.48 1.76 -2.64
N ASP A 67 29.87 2.23 -1.55
CA ASP A 67 30.31 1.89 -0.20
C ASP A 67 29.79 0.50 0.19
N HIS A 68 30.66 -0.48 0.09
CA HIS A 68 30.39 -1.87 0.45
C HIS A 68 30.78 -2.24 1.89
N ILE A 69 31.14 -1.28 2.76
CA ILE A 69 31.66 -1.57 4.10
C ILE A 69 30.62 -2.25 4.98
N ALA A 70 29.37 -1.86 4.84
CA ALA A 70 28.26 -2.39 5.64
C ALA A 70 27.44 -3.48 4.93
N ASP A 71 27.86 -3.97 3.75
CA ASP A 71 27.13 -4.98 3.00
C ASP A 71 26.90 -6.24 3.84
N VAL A 72 27.97 -6.87 4.28
CA VAL A 72 27.94 -8.07 5.12
C VAL A 72 29.01 -7.94 6.23
N LEU A 73 28.58 -8.09 7.47
CA LEU A 73 29.41 -8.06 8.66
C LEU A 73 29.38 -9.46 9.30
N LEU A 74 30.52 -10.12 9.30
CA LEU A 74 30.68 -11.45 9.89
C LEU A 74 31.22 -11.27 11.32
N LEU A 75 30.37 -11.46 12.31
CA LEU A 75 30.70 -11.37 13.74
C LEU A 75 31.07 -12.76 14.25
N PHE A 76 32.28 -12.88 14.79
CA PHE A 76 32.84 -14.12 15.33
C PHE A 76 32.94 -14.02 16.85
N SER A 77 32.49 -15.08 17.55
CA SER A 77 32.66 -15.23 18.99
C SER A 77 33.90 -16.08 19.28
N ALA A 78 34.68 -15.68 20.29
CA ALA A 78 35.85 -16.44 20.70
C ALA A 78 35.45 -17.88 21.13
N PRO A 79 36.33 -18.88 20.96
CA PRO A 79 36.06 -20.23 21.42
C PRO A 79 35.95 -20.27 22.94
N ALA A 80 35.20 -21.24 23.48
CA ALA A 80 34.98 -21.39 24.91
C ALA A 80 36.33 -21.50 25.68
N GLY A 81 36.59 -20.53 26.55
CA GLY A 81 37.84 -20.46 27.36
C GLY A 81 39.07 -19.92 26.61
N GLY A 82 38.90 -19.44 25.37
CA GLY A 82 39.93 -18.82 24.53
C GLY A 82 39.66 -17.34 24.25
N THR A 83 40.39 -16.78 23.33
CA THR A 83 40.20 -15.41 22.81
C THR A 83 40.21 -15.46 21.26
N ILE A 84 39.81 -14.35 20.63
CA ILE A 84 39.90 -14.20 19.17
C ILE A 84 41.32 -14.25 18.62
N ASP A 85 42.34 -14.17 19.51
CA ASP A 85 43.75 -14.28 19.15
C ASP A 85 44.26 -15.73 19.12
N ASP A 86 43.43 -16.74 19.43
CA ASP A 86 43.83 -18.13 19.35
C ASP A 86 44.32 -18.46 17.92
N PRO A 87 45.57 -18.95 17.76
CA PRO A 87 46.13 -19.17 16.40
C PRO A 87 45.39 -20.16 15.55
N ALA A 88 44.79 -21.21 16.12
CA ALA A 88 44.05 -22.22 15.41
C ALA A 88 42.68 -21.65 14.94
N PHE A 89 42.03 -20.89 15.81
CA PHE A 89 40.79 -20.17 15.52
C PHE A 89 41.02 -19.13 14.41
N ALA A 90 42.05 -18.27 14.57
CA ALA A 90 42.41 -17.24 13.62
C ALA A 90 42.74 -17.83 12.24
N ALA A 91 43.54 -18.91 12.19
CA ALA A 91 43.92 -19.57 10.91
C ALA A 91 42.70 -20.12 10.17
N THR A 92 41.73 -20.68 10.90
CA THR A 92 40.51 -21.20 10.29
C THR A 92 39.67 -20.09 9.63
N ILE A 93 39.50 -18.96 10.36
CA ILE A 93 38.74 -17.81 9.87
C ILE A 93 39.43 -17.16 8.67
N VAL A 94 40.74 -16.88 8.78
CA VAL A 94 41.52 -16.28 7.70
C VAL A 94 41.52 -17.14 6.43
N GLY A 95 41.66 -18.47 6.60
CA GLY A 95 41.59 -19.40 5.47
C GLY A 95 40.25 -19.34 4.76
N HIS A 96 39.14 -19.28 5.55
CA HIS A 96 37.81 -19.17 5.01
C HIS A 96 37.60 -17.80 4.31
N LEU A 97 37.90 -16.68 4.98
CA LEU A 97 37.76 -15.34 4.42
C LEU A 97 38.51 -15.15 3.09
N ASN A 98 39.74 -15.67 3.00
CA ASN A 98 40.54 -15.59 1.78
C ASN A 98 39.94 -16.48 0.67
N SER A 99 39.28 -17.59 1.02
CA SER A 99 38.68 -18.48 0.01
C SER A 99 37.40 -17.87 -0.62
N LEU A 100 36.69 -16.99 0.06
CA LEU A 100 35.41 -16.45 -0.38
C LEU A 100 35.50 -15.68 -1.71
N PRO A 101 36.39 -14.66 -1.89
CA PRO A 101 36.51 -13.96 -3.17
C PRO A 101 37.08 -14.86 -4.28
N GLN A 102 37.88 -15.88 -3.95
CA GLN A 102 38.44 -16.82 -4.91
C GLN A 102 37.41 -17.82 -5.44
N ARG A 103 36.50 -18.30 -4.56
CA ARG A 103 35.43 -19.22 -4.92
C ARG A 103 34.27 -18.53 -5.65
N PHE A 104 34.02 -17.27 -5.32
CA PHE A 104 32.87 -16.50 -5.83
C PHE A 104 33.30 -15.12 -6.41
N PRO A 105 34.22 -15.07 -7.38
CA PRO A 105 34.79 -13.80 -7.88
C PRO A 105 33.74 -12.89 -8.54
N ASP A 106 32.67 -13.45 -9.10
CA ASP A 106 31.57 -12.69 -9.72
C ASP A 106 30.57 -12.12 -8.75
N ARG A 107 30.61 -12.52 -7.46
CA ARG A 107 29.63 -12.17 -6.44
C ARG A 107 30.23 -11.45 -5.23
N ILE A 108 31.42 -11.84 -4.80
CA ILE A 108 32.17 -11.23 -3.71
C ILE A 108 33.28 -10.39 -4.33
N ALA A 109 33.29 -9.10 -4.01
CA ALA A 109 34.30 -8.20 -4.57
C ALA A 109 35.65 -8.35 -3.86
N LYS A 110 35.63 -8.31 -2.54
CA LYS A 110 36.79 -8.39 -1.64
C LYS A 110 36.37 -8.54 -0.19
N ILE A 111 37.30 -8.86 0.67
CA ILE A 111 37.20 -8.57 2.12
C ILE A 111 37.66 -7.11 2.27
N ASN A 112 36.81 -6.25 2.81
CA ASN A 112 37.13 -4.83 3.00
C ASN A 112 38.17 -4.66 4.10
N ALA A 113 37.88 -5.20 5.25
CA ALA A 113 38.75 -5.20 6.43
C ALA A 113 38.33 -6.31 7.39
N SER A 114 39.22 -6.73 8.24
CA SER A 114 38.95 -7.70 9.30
C SER A 114 39.86 -7.48 10.51
N TYR A 115 39.52 -8.15 11.61
CA TYR A 115 40.43 -8.22 12.77
C TYR A 115 41.77 -8.85 12.39
N TRP A 116 41.75 -9.92 11.61
CA TRP A 116 42.94 -10.67 11.17
C TRP A 116 43.43 -10.22 9.80
N PRO A 117 44.74 -10.37 9.52
CA PRO A 117 45.26 -10.09 8.18
C PRO A 117 44.70 -11.05 7.14
N THR A 118 44.13 -10.51 6.05
CA THR A 118 43.62 -11.24 4.90
C THR A 118 44.34 -10.80 3.63
N GLU A 119 44.23 -11.59 2.55
CA GLU A 119 44.92 -11.30 1.27
C GLU A 119 44.43 -9.98 0.62
N THR A 120 43.16 -9.64 0.75
CA THR A 120 42.54 -8.48 0.09
C THR A 120 42.15 -7.36 1.03
N GLY A 121 41.94 -7.67 2.34
CA GLY A 121 41.41 -6.73 3.34
C GLY A 121 42.51 -6.10 4.20
N LEU A 122 42.14 -4.96 4.77
CA LEU A 122 42.97 -4.29 5.79
C LEU A 122 42.85 -5.03 7.12
N ALA A 123 43.96 -5.29 7.80
CA ALA A 123 43.97 -5.77 9.15
C ALA A 123 43.83 -4.58 10.12
N LEU A 124 42.76 -4.53 10.89
CA LEU A 124 42.47 -3.42 11.82
C LEU A 124 42.06 -3.99 13.21
N PRO A 125 42.98 -4.63 13.92
CA PRO A 125 42.65 -5.33 15.19
C PRO A 125 42.06 -4.41 16.24
N ASP A 126 42.57 -3.17 16.38
CA ASP A 126 42.05 -2.20 17.35
C ASP A 126 40.63 -1.68 17.03
N VAL A 127 40.17 -1.92 15.81
CA VAL A 127 38.90 -1.42 15.29
C VAL A 127 37.87 -2.53 15.14
N PHE A 128 38.31 -3.72 14.72
CA PHE A 128 37.49 -4.86 14.39
C PHE A 128 37.47 -5.94 15.49
N GLY A 129 38.11 -5.70 16.64
CA GLY A 129 38.06 -6.52 17.84
C GLY A 129 37.34 -5.82 18.98
N SER A 130 36.64 -6.59 19.84
CA SER A 130 36.12 -6.09 21.10
C SER A 130 37.24 -5.82 22.11
N ALA A 131 37.02 -4.91 23.07
CA ALA A 131 38.01 -4.53 24.07
C ALA A 131 38.50 -5.71 24.95
N ASN A 132 37.61 -6.65 25.23
CA ASN A 132 37.91 -7.88 26.02
C ASN A 132 38.36 -9.05 25.13
N ARG A 133 38.44 -8.86 23.79
CA ARG A 133 38.82 -9.89 22.83
C ARG A 133 37.94 -11.15 22.79
N ASP A 134 36.71 -11.00 23.19
CA ASP A 134 35.68 -12.06 23.07
C ASP A 134 35.05 -12.08 21.70
N TYR A 135 35.03 -10.95 20.96
CA TYR A 135 34.43 -10.79 19.66
C TYR A 135 35.35 -10.11 18.67
N ALA A 136 35.28 -10.55 17.43
CA ALA A 136 35.88 -9.86 16.30
C ALA A 136 34.95 -9.91 15.07
N PHE A 137 35.13 -9.01 14.12
CA PHE A 137 34.37 -9.06 12.91
C PHE A 137 35.19 -8.86 11.65
N ALA A 138 34.59 -9.22 10.51
CA ALA A 138 35.11 -8.95 9.18
C ALA A 138 33.99 -8.33 8.32
N SER A 139 34.38 -7.37 7.48
CA SER A 139 33.49 -6.73 6.49
C SER A 139 33.75 -7.30 5.12
N VAL A 140 32.68 -7.80 4.47
CA VAL A 140 32.74 -8.43 3.14
C VAL A 140 31.95 -7.58 2.15
N ALA A 141 32.61 -7.18 1.06
CA ALA A 141 32.01 -6.43 -0.03
C ALA A 141 31.31 -7.38 -1.02
N ILE A 142 30.05 -7.17 -1.26
CA ILE A 142 29.27 -7.87 -2.30
C ILE A 142 29.37 -7.10 -3.60
N ARG A 143 29.61 -7.79 -4.71
CA ARG A 143 29.70 -7.17 -6.03
C ARG A 143 28.33 -6.74 -6.55
N GLY A 144 28.21 -5.54 -7.05
CA GLY A 144 27.00 -5.01 -7.68
C GLY A 144 27.13 -3.52 -7.96
N ASN A 145 26.39 -3.04 -8.95
CA ASN A 145 26.33 -1.63 -9.33
C ASN A 145 25.07 -0.94 -8.79
N ASP A 146 24.13 -1.72 -8.27
CA ASP A 146 22.88 -1.27 -7.66
C ASP A 146 22.46 -2.25 -6.56
N ASP A 147 21.60 -1.78 -5.64
CA ASP A 147 21.14 -2.56 -4.48
C ASP A 147 20.48 -3.89 -4.88
N THR A 148 19.78 -3.93 -6.00
CA THR A 148 19.12 -5.14 -6.49
C THR A 148 20.12 -6.21 -6.93
N GLN A 149 21.21 -5.80 -7.59
CA GLN A 149 22.30 -6.69 -7.98
C GLN A 149 23.09 -7.16 -6.76
N VAL A 150 23.41 -6.26 -5.84
CA VAL A 150 24.10 -6.58 -4.57
C VAL A 150 23.27 -7.60 -3.79
N MET A 151 21.97 -7.36 -3.62
CA MET A 151 21.05 -8.29 -2.95
C MET A 151 21.01 -9.67 -3.60
N ARG A 152 20.95 -9.73 -4.93
CA ARG A 152 20.92 -10.99 -5.68
C ARG A 152 22.21 -11.76 -5.50
N ASN A 153 23.35 -11.08 -5.57
CA ASN A 153 24.66 -11.68 -5.37
C ASN A 153 24.85 -12.17 -3.93
N TYR A 154 24.40 -11.38 -2.95
CA TYR A 154 24.38 -11.78 -1.54
C TYR A 154 23.59 -13.08 -1.32
N ARG A 155 22.34 -13.15 -1.78
CA ARG A 155 21.50 -14.34 -1.63
C ARG A 155 22.14 -15.60 -2.18
N ALA A 156 22.89 -15.45 -3.28
CA ALA A 156 23.53 -16.58 -3.93
C ALA A 156 24.75 -17.13 -3.17
N VAL A 157 25.27 -16.39 -2.18
CA VAL A 157 26.43 -16.78 -1.36
C VAL A 157 26.17 -16.72 0.14
N ALA A 158 24.94 -16.44 0.56
CA ALA A 158 24.58 -16.25 1.98
C ALA A 158 24.94 -17.45 2.87
N ASP A 159 24.75 -18.68 2.39
CA ASP A 159 25.05 -19.90 3.13
C ASP A 159 26.56 -20.18 3.21
N GLU A 160 27.34 -19.60 2.31
CA GLU A 160 28.79 -19.81 2.24
C GLU A 160 29.56 -19.00 3.29
N PHE A 161 28.92 -18.03 3.94
CA PHE A 161 29.58 -17.26 5.01
C PHE A 161 29.76 -18.05 6.30
N ARG A 162 28.98 -19.11 6.50
CA ARG A 162 29.00 -19.91 7.73
C ARG A 162 30.19 -20.86 7.75
N ILE A 163 30.94 -20.85 8.87
CA ILE A 163 32.08 -21.75 9.09
C ILE A 163 31.65 -22.87 10.04
N PRO A 164 31.66 -24.14 9.62
CA PRO A 164 31.30 -25.24 10.50
C PRO A 164 32.18 -25.27 11.76
N GLY A 165 31.56 -25.35 12.94
CA GLY A 165 32.25 -25.41 14.22
C GLY A 165 32.74 -24.07 14.78
N ILE A 166 32.48 -22.96 14.10
CA ILE A 166 32.73 -21.60 14.60
C ILE A 166 31.38 -20.97 14.95
N GLU A 167 31.29 -20.41 16.16
CA GLU A 167 30.15 -19.61 16.57
C GLU A 167 30.28 -18.23 15.94
N MET A 168 29.30 -17.90 15.08
CA MET A 168 29.31 -16.66 14.33
C MET A 168 27.90 -16.20 13.94
N GLU A 169 27.76 -14.91 13.77
CA GLU A 169 26.54 -14.25 13.31
C GLU A 169 26.82 -13.43 12.03
N VAL A 170 25.79 -13.30 11.20
CA VAL A 170 25.87 -12.54 9.95
C VAL A 170 24.95 -11.32 10.07
N ALA A 171 25.57 -10.16 10.25
CA ALA A 171 24.95 -8.85 10.31
C ALA A 171 25.24 -8.03 9.05
N GLY A 172 24.73 -6.82 8.98
CA GLY A 172 24.92 -5.89 7.86
C GLY A 172 23.66 -5.58 7.08
N GLY A 173 23.77 -4.64 6.15
CA GLY A 173 22.62 -4.15 5.39
C GLY A 173 21.97 -5.20 4.51
N GLN A 174 22.76 -6.05 3.83
CA GLN A 174 22.24 -7.05 2.91
C GLN A 174 21.55 -8.23 3.62
N PRO A 175 22.07 -8.80 4.72
CA PRO A 175 21.35 -9.78 5.53
C PRO A 175 19.99 -9.29 6.01
N VAL A 176 19.90 -8.06 6.52
CA VAL A 176 18.65 -7.47 7.01
C VAL A 176 17.67 -7.25 5.85
N ALA A 177 18.12 -6.67 4.74
CA ALA A 177 17.28 -6.42 3.58
C ALA A 177 16.79 -7.71 2.91
N ALA A 178 17.65 -8.75 2.83
CA ALA A 178 17.27 -10.07 2.35
C ALA A 178 16.19 -10.70 3.25
N ALA A 179 16.40 -10.65 4.56
CA ALA A 179 15.44 -11.18 5.54
C ALA A 179 14.08 -10.50 5.43
N LEU A 180 14.03 -9.17 5.28
CA LEU A 180 12.80 -8.42 5.06
C LEU A 180 12.06 -8.87 3.80
N ASN A 181 12.76 -9.01 2.67
CA ASN A 181 12.16 -9.43 1.41
C ASN A 181 11.71 -10.90 1.43
N ASP A 182 12.49 -11.79 2.04
CA ASP A 182 12.17 -13.22 2.11
C ASP A 182 10.97 -13.47 3.04
N THR A 183 10.94 -12.79 4.19
CA THR A 183 9.79 -12.83 5.11
C THR A 183 8.54 -12.30 4.41
N MET A 184 8.65 -11.17 3.66
CA MET A 184 7.53 -10.63 2.89
C MET A 184 6.99 -11.63 1.87
N ALA A 185 7.86 -12.30 1.11
CA ALA A 185 7.46 -13.27 0.11
C ALA A 185 6.83 -14.52 0.73
N HIS A 186 7.35 -14.98 1.87
CA HIS A 186 6.80 -16.09 2.65
C HIS A 186 5.41 -15.74 3.20
N ASP A 187 5.28 -14.59 3.83
CA ASP A 187 4.05 -14.08 4.38
C ASP A 187 2.97 -13.92 3.31
N GLN A 188 3.31 -13.33 2.16
CA GLN A 188 2.36 -13.18 1.06
C GLN A 188 1.75 -14.53 0.65
N ARG A 189 2.58 -15.56 0.45
CA ARG A 189 2.10 -16.91 0.10
C ARG A 189 1.20 -17.51 1.17
N ARG A 190 1.59 -17.37 2.44
CA ARG A 190 0.82 -17.82 3.60
C ARG A 190 -0.54 -17.13 3.66
N MET A 191 -0.58 -15.81 3.50
CA MET A 191 -1.81 -15.03 3.53
C MET A 191 -2.76 -15.37 2.37
N GLU A 192 -2.25 -15.53 1.15
CA GLU A 192 -3.04 -15.94 -0.01
C GLU A 192 -3.66 -17.32 0.21
N LEU A 193 -2.92 -18.24 0.83
CA LEU A 193 -3.40 -19.60 1.15
C LEU A 193 -4.55 -19.56 2.18
N PHE A 194 -4.60 -18.61 3.10
CA PHE A 194 -5.69 -18.44 4.06
C PHE A 194 -6.83 -17.57 3.51
N ALA A 195 -6.50 -16.45 2.87
CA ALA A 195 -7.49 -15.47 2.41
C ALA A 195 -8.40 -16.05 1.32
N VAL A 196 -7.84 -16.76 0.33
CA VAL A 196 -8.63 -17.27 -0.80
C VAL A 196 -9.69 -18.29 -0.38
N PRO A 197 -9.38 -19.33 0.44
CA PRO A 197 -10.40 -20.24 0.94
C PRO A 197 -11.41 -19.56 1.88
N ALA A 198 -10.96 -18.66 2.76
CA ALA A 198 -11.85 -17.95 3.67
C ALA A 198 -12.86 -17.10 2.90
N VAL A 199 -12.41 -16.38 1.88
CA VAL A 199 -13.27 -15.59 0.99
C VAL A 199 -14.20 -16.50 0.17
N ALA A 200 -13.73 -17.64 -0.32
CA ALA A 200 -14.55 -18.61 -1.04
C ALA A 200 -15.73 -19.11 -0.18
N VAL A 201 -15.43 -19.45 1.08
CA VAL A 201 -16.43 -19.87 2.07
C VAL A 201 -17.40 -18.73 2.36
N LEU A 202 -16.89 -17.52 2.56
CA LEU A 202 -17.72 -16.34 2.83
C LEU A 202 -18.65 -16.03 1.65
N LEU A 203 -18.13 -16.02 0.42
CA LEU A 203 -18.93 -15.81 -0.79
C LEU A 203 -19.98 -16.91 -0.99
N PHE A 204 -19.63 -18.16 -0.66
CA PHE A 204 -20.59 -19.26 -0.69
C PHE A 204 -21.79 -19.01 0.24
N PHE A 205 -21.54 -18.60 1.49
CA PHE A 205 -22.62 -18.24 2.42
C PHE A 205 -23.38 -16.99 1.99
N LEU A 206 -22.68 -16.03 1.38
CA LEU A 206 -23.27 -14.79 0.91
C LEU A 206 -24.23 -15.01 -0.25
N PHE A 207 -23.80 -15.73 -1.27
CA PHE A 207 -24.61 -16.01 -2.45
C PHE A 207 -25.54 -17.21 -2.27
N GLY A 208 -25.24 -18.12 -1.34
CA GLY A 208 -26.00 -19.35 -1.11
C GLY A 208 -25.88 -20.35 -2.25
N GLY A 209 -24.84 -20.22 -3.13
CA GLY A 209 -24.59 -21.12 -4.25
C GLY A 209 -23.13 -21.11 -4.67
N VAL A 210 -22.64 -22.29 -5.10
CA VAL A 210 -21.22 -22.49 -5.47
C VAL A 210 -20.87 -21.68 -6.73
N VAL A 211 -21.73 -21.73 -7.77
CA VAL A 211 -21.45 -21.08 -9.05
C VAL A 211 -21.42 -19.57 -8.89
N ALA A 212 -22.38 -18.98 -8.18
CA ALA A 212 -22.41 -17.54 -7.92
C ALA A 212 -21.21 -17.06 -7.10
N ALA A 213 -20.71 -17.86 -6.14
CA ALA A 213 -19.53 -17.57 -5.34
C ALA A 213 -18.23 -17.70 -6.15
N ALA A 214 -18.15 -18.66 -7.07
CA ALA A 214 -16.95 -18.88 -7.90
C ALA A 214 -16.69 -17.72 -8.90
N LEU A 215 -17.73 -17.08 -9.40
CA LEU A 215 -17.57 -16.03 -10.42
C LEU A 215 -16.71 -14.86 -9.98
N PRO A 216 -16.94 -14.19 -8.83
CA PRO A 216 -16.07 -13.12 -8.35
C PRO A 216 -14.64 -13.61 -8.05
N LEU A 217 -14.47 -14.84 -7.54
CA LEU A 217 -13.15 -15.43 -7.30
C LEU A 217 -12.35 -15.63 -8.59
N ILE A 218 -13.00 -16.14 -9.64
CA ILE A 218 -12.37 -16.30 -10.96
C ILE A 218 -11.95 -14.95 -11.52
N VAL A 219 -12.83 -13.95 -11.42
CA VAL A 219 -12.53 -12.57 -11.85
C VAL A 219 -11.34 -12.02 -11.05
N GLY A 220 -11.32 -12.20 -9.72
CA GLY A 220 -10.22 -11.77 -8.85
C GLY A 220 -8.91 -12.44 -9.21
N GLY A 221 -8.88 -13.77 -9.33
CA GLY A 221 -7.68 -14.53 -9.70
C GLY A 221 -7.12 -14.11 -11.06
N LEU A 222 -7.97 -13.97 -12.07
CA LEU A 222 -7.56 -13.51 -13.41
C LEU A 222 -7.07 -12.06 -13.39
N THR A 223 -7.64 -11.20 -12.54
CA THR A 223 -7.17 -9.83 -12.36
C THR A 223 -5.74 -9.80 -11.81
N VAL A 224 -5.47 -10.57 -10.77
CA VAL A 224 -4.12 -10.65 -10.16
C VAL A 224 -3.11 -11.19 -11.17
N LEU A 225 -3.44 -12.28 -11.86
CA LEU A 225 -2.57 -12.87 -12.90
C LEU A 225 -2.26 -11.87 -14.02
N GLY A 226 -3.29 -11.19 -14.52
CA GLY A 226 -3.11 -10.18 -15.56
C GLY A 226 -2.29 -8.99 -15.08
N ALA A 227 -2.51 -8.55 -13.85
CA ALA A 227 -1.77 -7.44 -13.24
C ALA A 227 -0.29 -7.77 -13.05
N TRP A 228 0.07 -8.99 -12.60
CA TRP A 228 1.47 -9.42 -12.51
C TRP A 228 2.18 -9.35 -13.87
N GLY A 229 1.50 -9.79 -14.96
CA GLY A 229 2.06 -9.69 -16.30
C GLY A 229 2.26 -8.26 -16.78
N MET A 230 1.30 -7.38 -16.51
CA MET A 230 1.42 -5.96 -16.88
C MET A 230 2.51 -5.26 -16.08
N ILE A 231 2.64 -5.57 -14.79
CA ILE A 231 3.71 -5.01 -13.95
C ILE A 231 5.08 -5.50 -14.41
N ARG A 232 5.21 -6.78 -14.76
CA ARG A 232 6.47 -7.28 -15.35
C ARG A 232 6.80 -6.57 -16.66
N ALA A 233 5.82 -6.26 -17.50
CA ALA A 233 6.07 -5.43 -18.67
C ALA A 233 6.52 -4.00 -18.28
N LEU A 234 5.99 -3.45 -17.19
CA LEU A 234 6.42 -2.15 -16.68
C LEU A 234 7.87 -2.15 -16.19
N THR A 235 8.38 -3.26 -15.63
CA THR A 235 9.78 -3.36 -15.17
C THR A 235 10.80 -3.23 -16.31
N THR A 236 10.39 -3.33 -17.59
CA THR A 236 11.27 -3.09 -18.74
C THR A 236 11.50 -1.59 -19.01
N VAL A 237 10.68 -0.71 -18.45
CA VAL A 237 10.69 0.74 -18.70
C VAL A 237 11.07 1.54 -17.45
N THR A 238 10.74 1.04 -16.28
CA THR A 238 11.02 1.71 -15.00
C THR A 238 11.29 0.69 -13.90
N GLU A 239 12.05 1.10 -12.89
CA GLU A 239 12.23 0.29 -11.70
C GLU A 239 10.90 0.17 -10.94
N VAL A 240 10.59 -1.05 -10.51
CA VAL A 240 9.38 -1.36 -9.75
C VAL A 240 9.79 -2.08 -8.46
N ASN A 241 9.41 -1.49 -7.33
CA ASN A 241 9.75 -2.03 -6.02
C ASN A 241 8.97 -3.32 -5.71
N SER A 242 9.60 -4.24 -4.99
CA SER A 242 9.06 -5.57 -4.64
C SER A 242 7.73 -5.53 -3.86
N PHE A 243 7.50 -4.46 -3.09
CA PHE A 243 6.23 -4.24 -2.37
C PHE A 243 4.99 -4.09 -3.25
N VAL A 244 5.15 -3.88 -4.55
CA VAL A 244 4.02 -3.85 -5.48
C VAL A 244 3.28 -5.18 -5.49
N SER A 245 3.96 -6.31 -5.29
CA SER A 245 3.38 -7.66 -5.41
C SER A 245 2.28 -7.95 -4.39
N PRO A 246 2.51 -7.83 -3.06
CA PRO A 246 1.46 -8.05 -2.07
C PRO A 246 0.29 -7.06 -2.21
N VAL A 247 0.58 -5.83 -2.61
CA VAL A 247 -0.44 -4.80 -2.82
C VAL A 247 -1.36 -5.14 -3.99
N VAL A 248 -0.79 -5.58 -5.11
CA VAL A 248 -1.55 -6.02 -6.29
C VAL A 248 -2.43 -7.20 -5.97
N SER A 249 -1.91 -8.19 -5.23
CA SER A 249 -2.69 -9.34 -4.78
C SER A 249 -3.84 -8.91 -3.89
N MET A 250 -3.59 -8.05 -2.90
CA MET A 250 -4.59 -7.57 -1.95
C MET A 250 -5.68 -6.72 -2.61
N ILE A 251 -5.29 -5.68 -3.35
CA ILE A 251 -6.23 -4.77 -4.03
C ILE A 251 -6.92 -5.51 -5.17
N GLY A 252 -6.18 -6.29 -5.96
CA GLY A 252 -6.71 -7.01 -7.11
C GLY A 252 -7.76 -8.03 -6.72
N LEU A 253 -7.47 -8.86 -5.71
CA LEU A 253 -8.43 -9.85 -5.23
C LEU A 253 -9.64 -9.15 -4.57
N GLY A 254 -9.41 -8.20 -3.67
CA GLY A 254 -10.46 -7.51 -2.93
C GLY A 254 -11.43 -6.76 -3.83
N LEU A 255 -10.94 -5.81 -4.64
CA LEU A 255 -11.79 -4.98 -5.50
C LEU A 255 -12.44 -5.77 -6.65
N ALA A 256 -11.73 -6.72 -7.26
CA ALA A 256 -12.34 -7.52 -8.33
C ALA A 256 -13.49 -8.38 -7.81
N ILE A 257 -13.37 -8.93 -6.59
CA ILE A 257 -14.46 -9.66 -5.92
C ILE A 257 -15.61 -8.72 -5.63
N ASP A 258 -15.36 -7.53 -5.09
CA ASP A 258 -16.39 -6.53 -4.79
C ASP A 258 -17.16 -6.11 -6.05
N TYR A 259 -16.45 -5.75 -7.12
CA TYR A 259 -17.07 -5.40 -8.39
C TYR A 259 -17.90 -6.56 -8.97
N GLY A 260 -17.35 -7.77 -8.86
CA GLY A 260 -18.04 -8.99 -9.24
C GLY A 260 -19.32 -9.21 -8.42
N LEU A 261 -19.23 -9.00 -7.09
CA LEU A 261 -20.36 -9.15 -6.18
C LEU A 261 -21.51 -8.20 -6.53
N PHE A 262 -21.22 -6.95 -6.84
CA PHE A 262 -22.25 -5.97 -7.23
C PHE A 262 -22.94 -6.35 -8.55
N ILE A 263 -22.17 -6.77 -9.55
CA ILE A 263 -22.72 -7.14 -10.87
C ILE A 263 -23.54 -8.44 -10.78
N VAL A 264 -23.03 -9.47 -10.09
CA VAL A 264 -23.73 -10.74 -9.90
C VAL A 264 -25.02 -10.55 -9.09
N SER A 265 -24.97 -9.74 -8.00
CA SER A 265 -26.16 -9.44 -7.21
C SER A 265 -27.23 -8.73 -8.01
N ARG A 266 -26.85 -7.74 -8.84
CA ARG A 266 -27.78 -7.01 -9.71
C ARG A 266 -28.36 -7.90 -10.80
N PHE A 267 -27.55 -8.74 -11.41
CA PHE A 267 -28.04 -9.71 -12.39
C PHE A 267 -29.08 -10.67 -11.82
N ARG A 268 -28.83 -11.16 -10.58
CA ARG A 268 -29.78 -12.05 -9.88
C ARG A 268 -31.09 -11.33 -9.49
N GLU A 269 -30.99 -10.05 -9.10
CA GLU A 269 -32.15 -9.20 -8.84
C GLU A 269 -33.05 -9.09 -10.10
N GLU A 270 -32.45 -8.78 -11.26
CA GLU A 270 -33.18 -8.66 -12.54
C GLU A 270 -33.81 -10.00 -12.99
N LEU A 271 -33.13 -11.13 -12.77
CA LEU A 271 -33.71 -12.45 -13.05
C LEU A 271 -34.87 -12.79 -12.11
N ALA A 272 -34.80 -12.38 -10.84
CA ALA A 272 -35.87 -12.59 -9.87
C ALA A 272 -37.12 -11.74 -10.17
N ASP A 273 -36.90 -10.56 -10.78
CA ASP A 273 -37.98 -9.67 -11.27
C ASP A 273 -38.59 -10.15 -12.60
N GLY A 274 -38.13 -11.31 -13.13
CA GLY A 274 -38.69 -11.95 -14.31
C GLY A 274 -38.08 -11.55 -15.66
N SER A 275 -36.99 -10.77 -15.64
CA SER A 275 -36.29 -10.40 -16.88
C SER A 275 -35.68 -11.64 -17.56
N GLU A 276 -35.66 -11.63 -18.93
CA GLU A 276 -34.89 -12.61 -19.68
C GLU A 276 -33.35 -12.43 -19.46
N VAL A 277 -32.58 -13.51 -19.63
CA VAL A 277 -31.14 -13.50 -19.38
C VAL A 277 -30.39 -12.38 -20.11
N PRO A 278 -30.63 -12.14 -21.43
CA PRO A 278 -29.96 -11.04 -22.16
C PRO A 278 -30.30 -9.66 -21.57
N ASP A 279 -31.56 -9.45 -21.19
CA ASP A 279 -32.04 -8.19 -20.64
C ASP A 279 -31.53 -7.98 -19.22
N ALA A 280 -31.51 -9.04 -18.41
CA ALA A 280 -30.93 -9.03 -17.06
C ALA A 280 -29.44 -8.66 -17.09
N VAL A 281 -28.65 -9.22 -18.01
CA VAL A 281 -27.24 -8.84 -18.23
C VAL A 281 -27.13 -7.38 -18.64
N ARG A 282 -27.95 -6.95 -19.62
CA ARG A 282 -27.94 -5.57 -20.14
C ARG A 282 -28.21 -4.58 -19.00
N ARG A 283 -29.25 -4.81 -18.21
CA ARG A 283 -29.63 -3.93 -17.09
C ARG A 283 -28.58 -3.95 -15.96
N ALA A 284 -28.02 -5.12 -15.64
CA ALA A 284 -26.97 -5.23 -14.62
C ALA A 284 -25.72 -4.42 -15.00
N VAL A 285 -25.27 -4.52 -16.27
CA VAL A 285 -24.11 -3.75 -16.73
C VAL A 285 -24.43 -2.26 -16.87
N ALA A 286 -25.62 -1.90 -17.35
CA ALA A 286 -26.02 -0.51 -17.48
C ALA A 286 -26.17 0.23 -16.13
N THR A 287 -26.46 -0.49 -15.05
CA THR A 287 -26.60 0.06 -13.69
C THR A 287 -25.35 -0.20 -12.84
N ALA A 288 -25.13 -1.42 -12.36
CA ALA A 288 -24.00 -1.76 -11.50
C ALA A 288 -22.65 -1.61 -12.22
N GLY A 289 -22.57 -2.01 -13.50
CA GLY A 289 -21.33 -1.85 -14.28
C GLY A 289 -20.92 -0.39 -14.45
N ARG A 290 -21.87 0.52 -14.66
CA ARG A 290 -21.59 1.97 -14.73
C ARG A 290 -21.04 2.48 -13.39
N THR A 291 -21.58 2.02 -12.27
CA THR A 291 -21.11 2.39 -10.94
C THR A 291 -19.69 1.86 -10.70
N VAL A 292 -19.40 0.63 -11.13
CA VAL A 292 -18.04 0.02 -11.07
C VAL A 292 -17.03 0.86 -11.85
N VAL A 293 -17.33 1.26 -13.08
CA VAL A 293 -16.42 2.11 -13.87
C VAL A 293 -16.16 3.45 -13.20
N PHE A 294 -17.20 4.05 -12.65
CA PHE A 294 -17.08 5.33 -11.96
C PHE A 294 -16.23 5.20 -10.67
N SER A 295 -16.50 4.17 -9.88
CA SER A 295 -15.74 3.81 -8.68
C SER A 295 -14.26 3.57 -9.01
N ALA A 296 -13.98 2.71 -9.99
CA ALA A 296 -12.62 2.44 -10.44
C ALA A 296 -11.89 3.71 -10.89
N THR A 297 -12.59 4.62 -11.57
CA THR A 297 -11.99 5.91 -11.98
C THR A 297 -11.53 6.73 -10.77
N ILE A 298 -12.32 6.78 -9.70
CA ILE A 298 -11.95 7.50 -8.47
C ILE A 298 -10.72 6.86 -7.82
N VAL A 299 -10.69 5.53 -7.70
CA VAL A 299 -9.53 4.82 -7.11
C VAL A 299 -8.28 5.04 -7.97
N VAL A 300 -8.39 4.97 -9.28
CA VAL A 300 -7.27 5.24 -10.21
C VAL A 300 -6.77 6.67 -10.08
N VAL A 301 -7.66 7.65 -9.94
CA VAL A 301 -7.29 9.06 -9.73
C VAL A 301 -6.62 9.25 -8.36
N ALA A 302 -7.15 8.64 -7.30
CA ALA A 302 -6.56 8.68 -5.97
C ALA A 302 -5.16 8.03 -5.95
N ALA A 303 -5.01 6.85 -6.57
CA ALA A 303 -3.70 6.20 -6.72
C ALA A 303 -2.75 7.03 -7.59
N GLY A 304 -3.26 7.64 -8.67
CA GLY A 304 -2.49 8.53 -9.54
C GLY A 304 -1.94 9.77 -8.82
N ALA A 305 -2.64 10.26 -7.80
CA ALA A 305 -2.16 11.38 -6.99
C ALA A 305 -0.88 11.05 -6.21
N ILE A 306 -0.61 9.77 -5.91
CA ILE A 306 0.65 9.34 -5.28
C ILE A 306 1.86 9.59 -6.18
N LEU A 307 1.68 9.72 -7.50
CA LEU A 307 2.76 10.05 -8.44
C LEU A 307 3.38 11.44 -8.21
N LEU A 308 2.78 12.27 -7.36
CA LEU A 308 3.36 13.53 -6.89
C LEU A 308 4.66 13.32 -6.09
N PHE A 309 4.81 12.16 -5.48
CA PHE A 309 5.98 11.82 -4.69
C PHE A 309 7.13 11.30 -5.58
N PRO A 310 8.37 11.71 -5.31
CA PRO A 310 9.53 11.30 -6.10
C PRO A 310 10.01 9.88 -5.78
N GLN A 311 9.65 9.34 -4.60
CA GLN A 311 10.10 8.03 -4.15
C GLN A 311 9.63 6.91 -5.08
N GLY A 312 10.56 6.07 -5.53
CA GLY A 312 10.30 4.95 -6.44
C GLY A 312 9.31 3.94 -5.89
N PHE A 313 9.36 3.68 -4.58
CA PHE A 313 8.40 2.83 -3.86
C PHE A 313 6.95 3.29 -4.05
N LEU A 314 6.67 4.58 -3.79
CA LEU A 314 5.32 5.14 -3.94
C LEU A 314 4.83 5.14 -5.39
N ARG A 315 5.73 5.45 -6.33
CA ARG A 315 5.42 5.40 -7.77
C ARG A 315 5.11 3.98 -8.22
N SER A 316 5.86 2.99 -7.76
CA SER A 316 5.61 1.57 -8.03
C SER A 316 4.24 1.14 -7.52
N PHE A 317 3.91 1.56 -6.29
CA PHE A 317 2.60 1.31 -5.71
C PHE A 317 1.46 1.96 -6.53
N ALA A 318 1.61 3.22 -6.92
CA ALA A 318 0.63 3.93 -7.73
C ALA A 318 0.37 3.21 -9.06
N PHE A 319 1.41 2.81 -9.77
CA PHE A 319 1.29 2.04 -11.00
C PHE A 319 0.62 0.69 -10.78
N GLY A 320 1.04 -0.05 -9.74
CA GLY A 320 0.45 -1.33 -9.38
C GLY A 320 -1.05 -1.21 -9.09
N ALA A 321 -1.46 -0.24 -8.28
CA ALA A 321 -2.85 0.02 -7.95
C ALA A 321 -3.67 0.45 -9.18
N MET A 322 -3.18 1.40 -9.97
CA MET A 322 -3.86 1.88 -11.19
C MET A 322 -4.07 0.75 -12.20
N VAL A 323 -3.04 -0.05 -12.47
CA VAL A 323 -3.12 -1.21 -13.38
C VAL A 323 -4.14 -2.21 -12.88
N THR A 324 -4.04 -2.58 -11.61
CA THR A 324 -4.87 -3.62 -11.00
C THR A 324 -6.34 -3.22 -10.95
N VAL A 325 -6.64 -2.00 -10.51
CA VAL A 325 -8.02 -1.49 -10.43
C VAL A 325 -8.64 -1.33 -11.80
N THR A 326 -7.88 -0.81 -12.78
CA THR A 326 -8.36 -0.70 -14.17
C THR A 326 -8.66 -2.08 -14.74
N LEU A 327 -7.79 -3.05 -14.53
CA LEU A 327 -7.99 -4.41 -15.02
C LEU A 327 -9.17 -5.09 -14.32
N ALA A 328 -9.31 -4.93 -12.99
CA ALA A 328 -10.46 -5.44 -12.25
C ALA A 328 -11.79 -4.90 -12.79
N ALA A 329 -11.87 -3.60 -13.04
CA ALA A 329 -13.06 -2.97 -13.62
C ALA A 329 -13.34 -3.47 -15.04
N LEU A 330 -12.32 -3.52 -15.89
CA LEU A 330 -12.46 -4.02 -17.29
C LEU A 330 -12.95 -5.47 -17.30
N ILE A 331 -12.36 -6.36 -16.52
CA ILE A 331 -12.76 -7.76 -16.45
C ILE A 331 -14.20 -7.88 -15.91
N SER A 332 -14.53 -7.10 -14.88
CA SER A 332 -15.87 -7.12 -14.27
C SER A 332 -16.97 -6.64 -15.22
N ILE A 333 -16.69 -5.69 -16.13
CA ILE A 333 -17.69 -5.23 -17.09
C ILE A 333 -17.66 -5.97 -18.43
N THR A 334 -16.62 -6.75 -18.74
CA THR A 334 -16.47 -7.49 -19.99
C THR A 334 -16.67 -9.00 -19.81
N LEU A 335 -15.72 -9.63 -19.10
CA LEU A 335 -15.68 -11.07 -18.94
C LEU A 335 -16.85 -11.58 -18.08
N LEU A 336 -17.09 -10.95 -16.92
CA LEU A 336 -18.12 -11.40 -16.00
C LEU A 336 -19.53 -11.37 -16.63
N PRO A 337 -19.98 -10.31 -17.31
CA PRO A 337 -21.27 -10.32 -18.01
C PRO A 337 -21.35 -11.37 -19.11
N ALA A 338 -20.27 -11.64 -19.84
CA ALA A 338 -20.22 -12.71 -20.82
C ALA A 338 -20.40 -14.09 -20.17
N MET A 339 -19.76 -14.32 -19.01
CA MET A 339 -19.96 -15.54 -18.21
C MET A 339 -21.40 -15.65 -17.70
N LEU A 340 -22.00 -14.57 -17.20
CA LEU A 340 -23.39 -14.53 -16.76
C LEU A 340 -24.36 -14.82 -17.92
N ALA A 341 -24.08 -14.30 -19.13
CA ALA A 341 -24.88 -14.60 -20.32
C ALA A 341 -24.80 -16.07 -20.77
N VAL A 342 -23.72 -16.78 -20.45
CA VAL A 342 -23.58 -18.22 -20.71
C VAL A 342 -24.30 -19.05 -19.63
N LEU A 343 -24.12 -18.70 -18.37
CA LEU A 343 -24.68 -19.42 -17.23
C LEU A 343 -26.19 -19.21 -17.09
N GLY A 344 -26.67 -18.00 -17.35
CA GLY A 344 -28.09 -17.66 -17.20
C GLY A 344 -28.63 -18.02 -15.82
N ARG A 345 -29.75 -18.74 -15.77
CA ARG A 345 -30.36 -19.19 -14.51
C ARG A 345 -29.54 -20.26 -13.77
N ARG A 346 -28.53 -20.87 -14.42
CA ARG A 346 -27.62 -21.81 -13.77
C ARG A 346 -26.65 -21.14 -12.79
N VAL A 347 -26.62 -19.84 -12.70
CA VAL A 347 -25.86 -19.08 -11.67
C VAL A 347 -26.26 -19.50 -10.25
N ASP A 348 -27.51 -19.94 -10.05
CA ASP A 348 -28.02 -20.46 -8.77
C ASP A 348 -27.87 -21.98 -8.60
N TRP A 349 -27.20 -22.66 -9.52
CA TRP A 349 -26.98 -24.11 -9.44
C TRP A 349 -26.07 -24.48 -8.27
N LEU A 350 -26.32 -25.62 -7.62
CA LEU A 350 -25.70 -26.03 -6.37
C LEU A 350 -25.95 -25.05 -5.19
N GLY A 351 -27.09 -24.34 -5.24
CA GLY A 351 -27.52 -23.45 -4.15
C GLY A 351 -28.44 -24.16 -3.14
N PHE A 352 -28.37 -23.75 -1.87
CA PHE A 352 -29.31 -24.20 -0.84
C PHE A 352 -30.62 -23.44 -0.96
N ASN A 353 -31.71 -24.08 -1.36
CA ASN A 353 -33.06 -23.51 -1.51
C ASN A 353 -33.56 -22.77 -0.26
N ARG A 354 -33.11 -23.14 0.93
CA ARG A 354 -33.51 -22.49 2.19
C ARG A 354 -33.03 -21.03 2.31
N PHE A 355 -31.91 -20.68 1.69
CA PHE A 355 -31.39 -19.29 1.69
C PHE A 355 -32.15 -18.40 0.70
N HIS A 356 -32.67 -18.97 -0.39
CA HIS A 356 -33.46 -18.23 -1.39
C HIS A 356 -34.86 -17.86 -0.89
N ALA A 357 -35.52 -18.76 -0.18
CA ALA A 357 -36.91 -18.56 0.30
C ALA A 357 -37.00 -17.45 1.39
N ARG A 358 -35.97 -17.31 2.24
CA ARG A 358 -35.93 -16.23 3.25
C ARG A 358 -35.70 -14.85 2.64
N ARG A 359 -34.93 -14.73 1.55
CA ARG A 359 -34.68 -13.44 0.89
C ARG A 359 -35.83 -12.96 0.01
N ALA A 360 -36.62 -13.86 -0.55
CA ALA A 360 -37.83 -13.51 -1.35
C ALA A 360 -38.97 -12.98 -0.51
N GLY A 361 -39.00 -13.28 0.80
CA GLY A 361 -40.01 -12.80 1.76
C GLY A 361 -39.73 -11.43 2.36
N ASP A 362 -38.48 -10.99 2.38
CA ASP A 362 -38.07 -9.70 2.98
C ASP A 362 -38.10 -8.53 1.95
N ARG A 363 -39.15 -8.48 1.15
CA ARG A 363 -39.36 -7.38 0.18
C ARG A 363 -39.56 -6.03 0.88
N GLU A 364 -38.55 -5.18 0.79
CA GLU A 364 -38.51 -3.72 0.70
C GLU A 364 -38.81 -2.83 1.94
N ARG A 365 -39.58 -3.21 2.93
CA ARG A 365 -39.91 -2.29 4.04
C ARG A 365 -39.50 -2.71 5.43
N ASP A 366 -39.19 -3.98 5.66
CA ASP A 366 -38.88 -4.54 6.99
C ASP A 366 -37.48 -5.13 7.15
N ASN A 367 -36.55 -4.85 6.22
CA ASN A 367 -35.15 -5.27 6.31
C ASN A 367 -34.49 -4.62 7.54
N SER A 368 -33.61 -5.37 8.23
CA SER A 368 -32.87 -4.91 9.41
C SER A 368 -32.18 -3.56 9.19
N TRP A 369 -31.55 -3.36 8.03
CA TRP A 369 -30.87 -2.10 7.67
C TRP A 369 -31.83 -0.93 7.46
N GLY A 370 -32.99 -1.15 6.87
CA GLY A 370 -34.04 -0.14 6.73
C GLY A 370 -34.62 0.28 8.10
N ARG A 371 -34.72 -0.66 9.07
CA ARG A 371 -35.11 -0.37 10.46
C ARG A 371 -34.04 0.44 11.20
N VAL A 372 -32.76 0.07 11.05
CA VAL A 372 -31.63 0.82 11.63
C VAL A 372 -31.62 2.25 11.10
N ALA A 373 -31.67 2.43 9.77
CA ALA A 373 -31.71 3.76 9.15
C ALA A 373 -32.90 4.58 9.64
N GLY A 374 -34.08 3.97 9.75
CA GLY A 374 -35.30 4.61 10.29
C GLY A 374 -35.17 5.01 11.76
N TRP A 375 -34.49 4.19 12.59
CA TRP A 375 -34.20 4.51 13.99
C TRP A 375 -33.22 5.68 14.10
N VAL A 376 -32.13 5.65 13.35
CA VAL A 376 -31.10 6.72 13.29
C VAL A 376 -31.74 8.05 12.88
N MET A 377 -32.55 8.05 11.80
CA MET A 377 -33.19 9.28 11.30
C MET A 377 -34.29 9.85 12.23
N ARG A 378 -34.81 9.06 13.15
CA ARG A 378 -35.74 9.57 14.19
C ARG A 378 -35.01 10.34 15.29
N ARG A 379 -33.74 10.02 15.57
CA ARG A 379 -32.93 10.65 16.62
C ARG A 379 -31.53 11.01 16.12
N PRO A 380 -31.41 11.84 15.06
CA PRO A 380 -30.15 12.00 14.36
C PRO A 380 -29.05 12.62 15.23
N LEU A 381 -29.34 13.58 16.08
CA LEU A 381 -28.36 14.19 16.98
C LEU A 381 -27.91 13.23 18.09
N ALA A 382 -28.82 12.44 18.63
CA ALA A 382 -28.53 11.46 19.69
C ALA A 382 -27.61 10.34 19.17
N VAL A 383 -27.58 10.10 17.87
CA VAL A 383 -26.66 9.14 17.23
C VAL A 383 -25.37 9.83 16.76
N ALA A 384 -25.47 10.99 16.09
CA ALA A 384 -24.33 11.65 15.50
C ALA A 384 -23.34 12.20 16.55
N ILE A 385 -23.84 12.83 17.63
CA ILE A 385 -22.96 13.46 18.64
C ILE A 385 -22.06 12.44 19.35
N PRO A 386 -22.55 11.32 19.89
CA PRO A 386 -21.69 10.32 20.52
C PRO A 386 -20.69 9.69 19.54
N LEU A 387 -21.12 9.40 18.30
CA LEU A 387 -20.23 8.81 17.31
C LEU A 387 -19.14 9.77 16.87
N LEU A 388 -19.45 11.05 16.68
CA LEU A 388 -18.45 12.08 16.40
C LEU A 388 -17.48 12.24 17.57
N ALA A 389 -17.98 12.21 18.82
CA ALA A 389 -17.13 12.25 20.01
C ALA A 389 -16.15 11.06 20.08
N VAL A 390 -16.63 9.85 19.76
CA VAL A 390 -15.79 8.65 19.69
C VAL A 390 -14.74 8.80 18.58
N LEU A 391 -15.12 9.21 17.38
CA LEU A 391 -14.18 9.41 16.27
C LEU A 391 -13.12 10.46 16.62
N ILE A 392 -13.51 11.58 17.24
CA ILE A 392 -12.58 12.62 17.69
C ILE A 392 -11.64 12.09 18.79
N ALA A 393 -12.16 11.29 19.73
CA ALA A 393 -11.34 10.66 20.75
C ALA A 393 -10.31 9.69 20.15
N LEU A 394 -10.68 8.94 19.10
CA LEU A 394 -9.77 8.06 18.37
C LEU A 394 -8.69 8.84 17.59
N ILE A 395 -8.89 10.12 17.28
CA ILE A 395 -7.88 10.97 16.65
C ILE A 395 -6.83 11.45 17.67
N ALA A 396 -7.13 11.48 18.97
CA ALA A 396 -6.25 12.06 19.98
C ALA A 396 -4.81 11.52 19.98
N PRO A 397 -4.53 10.21 19.77
CA PRO A 397 -3.17 9.68 19.73
C PRO A 397 -2.33 10.21 18.55
N VAL A 398 -2.94 10.82 17.52
CA VAL A 398 -2.21 11.37 16.36
C VAL A 398 -1.17 12.41 16.76
N ARG A 399 -1.37 13.10 17.89
CA ARG A 399 -0.40 14.08 18.42
C ARG A 399 0.97 13.46 18.74
N ASP A 400 0.99 12.16 19.06
CA ASP A 400 2.19 11.43 19.45
C ASP A 400 2.74 10.60 18.26
N VAL A 401 2.24 10.84 17.05
CA VAL A 401 2.72 10.15 15.85
C VAL A 401 4.19 10.48 15.61
N ALA A 402 4.99 9.43 15.44
CA ALA A 402 6.39 9.53 15.07
C ALA A 402 6.60 8.83 13.71
N PHE A 403 7.45 9.41 12.88
CA PHE A 403 7.79 8.87 11.56
C PHE A 403 9.23 8.39 11.52
N GLY A 404 9.46 7.24 10.89
CA GLY A 404 10.78 6.66 10.73
C GLY A 404 10.98 6.01 9.36
N GLY A 405 12.20 5.55 9.12
CA GLY A 405 12.58 4.77 7.94
C GLY A 405 12.55 3.27 8.19
N ILE A 406 13.13 2.50 7.25
CA ILE A 406 13.26 1.05 7.36
C ILE A 406 14.43 0.72 8.29
N THR A 407 14.19 -0.19 9.25
CA THR A 407 15.20 -0.73 10.15
C THR A 407 15.00 -2.24 10.33
N GLU A 408 15.98 -2.92 10.95
CA GLU A 408 15.88 -4.32 11.34
C GLU A 408 14.71 -4.61 12.29
N ARG A 409 14.18 -3.58 12.98
CA ARG A 409 13.05 -3.70 13.90
C ARG A 409 11.73 -4.04 13.23
N PHE A 410 11.65 -3.94 11.88
CA PHE A 410 10.49 -4.41 11.12
C PHE A 410 10.41 -5.94 11.04
N LEU A 411 11.54 -6.64 11.29
CA LEU A 411 11.56 -8.09 11.46
C LEU A 411 11.07 -8.48 12.87
N PRO A 412 10.59 -9.71 13.06
CA PRO A 412 10.23 -10.24 14.36
C PRO A 412 11.40 -10.10 15.38
N PRO A 413 11.10 -9.91 16.68
CA PRO A 413 12.15 -9.74 17.68
C PRO A 413 13.19 -10.86 17.75
N GLN A 414 12.79 -12.09 17.41
CA GLN A 414 13.65 -13.28 17.46
C GLN A 414 14.24 -13.66 16.10
N HIS A 415 14.05 -12.85 15.07
CA HIS A 415 14.58 -13.15 13.74
C HIS A 415 16.11 -13.09 13.73
N PRO A 416 16.83 -14.12 13.19
CA PRO A 416 18.29 -14.18 13.26
C PRO A 416 19.03 -12.96 12.72
N ALA A 417 18.58 -12.40 11.58
CA ALA A 417 19.20 -11.20 11.01
C ALA A 417 19.02 -9.96 11.90
N ARG A 418 17.89 -9.85 12.60
CA ARG A 418 17.64 -8.76 13.57
C ARG A 418 18.49 -8.91 14.81
N THR A 419 18.53 -10.11 15.39
CA THR A 419 19.31 -10.38 16.60
C THR A 419 20.80 -10.20 16.34
N ALA A 420 21.32 -10.68 15.20
CA ALA A 420 22.69 -10.51 14.79
C ALA A 420 23.06 -9.01 14.62
N GLN A 421 22.19 -8.23 13.98
CA GLN A 421 22.44 -6.79 13.82
C GLN A 421 22.44 -6.05 15.17
N GLN A 422 21.45 -6.32 16.02
CA GLN A 422 21.39 -5.70 17.35
C GLN A 422 22.54 -6.10 18.24
N HIS A 423 22.99 -7.35 18.18
CA HIS A 423 24.17 -7.84 18.91
C HIS A 423 25.44 -7.16 18.41
N PHE A 424 25.61 -7.04 17.10
CA PHE A 424 26.73 -6.31 16.51
C PHE A 424 26.77 -4.85 16.96
N ASP A 425 25.63 -4.14 16.93
CA ASP A 425 25.53 -2.74 17.32
C ASP A 425 25.81 -2.52 18.83
N GLN A 426 25.52 -3.51 19.67
CA GLN A 426 25.84 -3.48 21.10
C GLN A 426 27.34 -3.66 21.38
N ILE A 427 28.00 -4.58 20.64
CA ILE A 427 29.42 -4.86 20.82
C ILE A 427 30.28 -3.77 20.17
N PHE A 428 29.86 -3.26 19.02
CA PHE A 428 30.60 -2.29 18.21
C PHE A 428 29.82 -0.99 17.99
N PRO A 429 29.45 -0.23 19.04
CA PRO A 429 28.60 0.95 18.93
C PRO A 429 29.17 2.07 18.05
N LEU A 430 30.51 2.09 17.82
CA LEU A 430 31.18 3.02 16.91
C LEU A 430 31.20 2.56 15.44
N ARG A 431 30.63 1.39 15.16
CA ARG A 431 30.66 0.75 13.83
C ARG A 431 29.25 0.44 13.30
N GLN A 432 28.26 1.16 13.81
CA GLN A 432 26.89 1.03 13.32
C GLN A 432 26.82 1.26 11.82
N ILE A 433 25.92 0.54 11.16
CA ILE A 433 25.74 0.55 9.71
C ILE A 433 25.11 1.85 9.17
N ASN A 434 24.67 2.74 10.05
CA ASN A 434 23.96 3.98 9.70
C ASN A 434 24.76 5.24 10.10
N PRO A 435 25.94 5.52 9.50
CA PRO A 435 26.68 6.73 9.77
C PRO A 435 26.03 7.97 9.18
N VAL A 436 26.35 9.14 9.72
CA VAL A 436 26.14 10.42 9.05
C VAL A 436 27.40 10.74 8.25
N ASP A 437 27.21 11.02 6.97
CA ASP A 437 28.27 11.36 6.03
C ASP A 437 28.34 12.87 5.81
N LEU A 438 29.53 13.39 5.70
CA LEU A 438 29.80 14.72 5.17
C LEU A 438 30.58 14.59 3.85
N VAL A 439 30.02 15.17 2.80
CA VAL A 439 30.68 15.28 1.50
C VAL A 439 30.98 16.76 1.26
N LEU A 440 32.28 17.09 1.20
CA LEU A 440 32.76 18.45 0.98
C LEU A 440 33.25 18.60 -0.44
N ILE A 441 32.87 19.68 -1.10
CA ILE A 441 33.32 20.04 -2.44
C ILE A 441 34.08 21.38 -2.30
N THR A 442 35.38 21.36 -2.50
CA THR A 442 36.20 22.57 -2.39
C THR A 442 37.46 22.51 -3.30
N LEU A 443 37.88 23.67 -3.74
CA LEU A 443 39.18 23.85 -4.43
C LEU A 443 40.31 24.17 -3.46
N ASP A 444 40.01 24.62 -2.25
CA ASP A 444 40.99 24.96 -1.21
C ASP A 444 40.98 23.92 -0.08
N THR A 445 41.99 23.05 -0.12
CA THR A 445 42.14 21.95 0.85
C THR A 445 42.36 22.44 2.29
N ARG A 446 42.77 23.70 2.49
CA ARG A 446 42.96 24.30 3.84
C ARG A 446 41.67 24.49 4.59
N ASP A 447 40.57 24.62 3.87
CA ASP A 447 39.25 24.80 4.47
C ASP A 447 38.65 23.50 5.04
N VAL A 448 39.14 22.33 4.53
CA VAL A 448 38.58 21.00 4.87
C VAL A 448 38.65 20.72 6.37
N ASP A 449 39.86 20.85 6.95
CA ASP A 449 40.07 20.54 8.39
C ASP A 449 39.26 21.46 9.31
N GLY A 450 39.13 22.75 8.93
CA GLY A 450 38.32 23.71 9.66
C GLY A 450 36.82 23.36 9.68
N VAL A 451 36.30 22.95 8.55
CA VAL A 451 34.89 22.53 8.38
C VAL A 451 34.65 21.23 9.14
N VAL A 452 35.54 20.24 9.04
CA VAL A 452 35.45 18.96 9.76
C VAL A 452 35.51 19.16 11.27
N ALA A 453 36.41 20.01 11.77
CA ALA A 453 36.52 20.35 13.19
C ALA A 453 35.24 21.06 13.70
N GLN A 454 34.62 21.90 12.90
CA GLN A 454 33.36 22.53 13.24
C GLN A 454 32.21 21.54 13.24
N ALA A 455 32.12 20.66 12.23
CA ALA A 455 31.15 19.60 12.16
C ALA A 455 31.24 18.63 13.35
N GLY A 456 32.44 18.37 13.86
CA GLY A 456 32.67 17.54 15.05
C GLY A 456 32.06 18.09 16.35
N ARG A 457 31.53 19.32 16.34
CA ARG A 457 30.79 19.92 17.48
C ARG A 457 29.29 19.69 17.41
N ALA A 458 28.80 18.99 16.36
CA ALA A 458 27.37 18.70 16.22
C ALA A 458 26.86 17.89 17.42
N PRO A 459 25.64 18.16 17.90
CA PRO A 459 25.04 17.42 19.00
C PRO A 459 24.78 15.96 18.59
N GLY A 460 24.74 15.03 19.54
CA GLY A 460 24.33 13.64 19.29
C GLY A 460 25.40 12.73 18.67
N LEU A 461 26.59 13.22 18.35
CA LEU A 461 27.69 12.40 17.86
C LEU A 461 28.25 11.49 18.94
N VAL A 462 28.62 10.25 18.59
CA VAL A 462 29.38 9.35 19.47
C VAL A 462 30.84 9.78 19.55
N ALA A 463 31.43 10.15 18.37
CA ALA A 463 32.78 10.68 18.27
C ALA A 463 32.81 11.82 17.21
N PRO A 464 33.75 12.77 17.32
CA PRO A 464 33.94 13.76 16.28
C PRO A 464 34.24 13.10 14.93
N PHE A 465 33.96 13.82 13.83
CA PHE A 465 34.33 13.36 12.50
C PHE A 465 35.84 13.15 12.40
N PRO A 466 36.31 12.03 11.85
CA PRO A 466 37.71 11.81 11.56
C PRO A 466 38.18 12.75 10.41
N PRO A 467 39.50 12.90 10.19
CA PRO A 467 40.01 13.64 9.04
C PRO A 467 39.35 13.20 7.73
N ALA A 468 38.96 14.15 6.90
CA ALA A 468 38.31 13.84 5.63
C ALA A 468 39.28 13.21 4.62
N VAL A 469 38.77 12.23 3.89
CA VAL A 469 39.53 11.53 2.84
C VAL A 469 39.25 12.19 1.50
N GLN A 470 40.29 12.48 0.75
CA GLN A 470 40.20 13.06 -0.60
C GLN A 470 39.79 11.99 -1.62
N GLY A 471 38.93 12.36 -2.54
CA GLY A 471 38.39 11.47 -3.55
C GLY A 471 39.42 11.08 -4.61
N PRO A 472 39.60 9.77 -4.90
CA PRO A 472 40.55 9.31 -5.91
C PRO A 472 40.15 9.70 -7.34
N ALA A 473 38.85 9.72 -7.64
CA ALA A 473 38.33 10.09 -8.97
C ALA A 473 38.13 11.60 -9.14
N ASN A 474 37.90 12.34 -8.03
CA ASN A 474 37.73 13.78 -8.05
C ASN A 474 38.46 14.41 -6.85
N PRO A 475 39.62 15.05 -7.04
CA PRO A 475 40.42 15.61 -5.96
C PRO A 475 39.77 16.81 -5.24
N ASN A 476 38.69 17.35 -5.77
CA ASN A 476 37.95 18.45 -5.15
C ASN A 476 36.83 17.96 -4.20
N VAL A 477 36.64 16.65 -4.13
CA VAL A 477 35.62 16.03 -3.27
C VAL A 477 36.33 15.31 -2.11
N PHE A 478 35.85 15.61 -0.90
CA PHE A 478 36.31 14.98 0.34
C PHE A 478 35.13 14.36 1.06
N THR A 479 35.35 13.24 1.74
CA THR A 479 34.31 12.60 2.57
C THR A 479 34.84 12.26 3.94
N THR A 480 33.95 12.36 4.93
CA THR A 480 34.17 11.85 6.29
C THR A 480 32.85 11.41 6.87
N SER A 481 32.86 10.44 7.76
CA SER A 481 31.65 9.87 8.37
C SER A 481 31.84 9.66 9.87
N THR A 482 30.75 9.78 10.61
CA THR A 482 30.70 9.42 12.02
C THR A 482 29.33 8.84 12.38
N VAL A 483 29.23 8.21 13.53
CA VAL A 483 27.97 7.58 13.99
C VAL A 483 27.27 8.43 15.05
N LEU A 484 25.95 8.31 15.09
CA LEU A 484 25.10 8.96 16.08
C LEU A 484 24.90 8.05 17.30
N ARG A 485 24.67 8.66 18.47
CA ARG A 485 24.27 7.92 19.69
C ARG A 485 22.90 7.29 19.51
N ASP A 486 22.02 8.00 18.85
CA ASP A 486 20.70 7.52 18.44
C ASP A 486 20.48 7.93 16.99
N ALA A 487 20.52 6.96 16.08
CA ALA A 487 20.26 7.18 14.65
C ALA A 487 18.81 7.60 14.37
N HIS A 488 17.88 7.33 15.32
CA HIS A 488 16.46 7.71 15.17
C HIS A 488 16.20 9.17 15.57
N ASP A 489 17.10 9.80 16.33
CA ASP A 489 17.03 11.23 16.70
C ASP A 489 18.20 12.02 16.08
N ALA A 490 18.31 11.92 14.76
CA ALA A 490 19.34 12.60 13.97
C ALA A 490 19.03 14.08 13.69
N ASN A 491 17.82 14.55 13.99
CA ASN A 491 17.34 15.85 13.54
C ASN A 491 18.22 17.02 13.99
N ALA A 492 18.54 17.09 15.27
CA ALA A 492 19.37 18.16 15.82
C ALA A 492 20.79 18.18 15.22
N THR A 493 21.35 16.99 14.96
CA THR A 493 22.67 16.84 14.32
C THR A 493 22.64 17.34 12.88
N ILE A 494 21.67 16.90 12.09
CA ILE A 494 21.55 17.25 10.68
C ILE A 494 21.27 18.75 10.52
N ASP A 495 20.40 19.35 11.38
CA ASP A 495 20.14 20.78 11.38
C ASP A 495 21.41 21.58 11.67
N TYR A 496 22.19 21.18 12.66
CA TYR A 496 23.47 21.81 12.95
C TYR A 496 24.42 21.73 11.75
N LEU A 497 24.60 20.56 11.18
CA LEU A 497 25.52 20.34 10.04
C LEU A 497 25.13 21.16 8.81
N ARG A 498 23.83 21.30 8.52
CA ARG A 498 23.31 22.09 7.40
C ARG A 498 23.34 23.60 7.65
N SER A 499 23.26 24.03 8.91
CA SER A 499 23.25 25.45 9.27
C SER A 499 24.62 26.02 9.62
N MET A 500 25.66 25.16 9.72
CA MET A 500 27.01 25.63 10.07
C MET A 500 27.56 26.56 8.99
N PRO A 501 28.26 27.63 9.38
CA PRO A 501 28.94 28.54 8.44
C PRO A 501 30.07 27.81 7.70
N VAL A 502 30.10 27.94 6.39
CA VAL A 502 31.11 27.33 5.50
C VAL A 502 31.91 28.42 4.78
N PRO A 503 33.23 28.23 4.56
CA PRO A 503 34.05 29.13 3.78
C PRO A 503 33.50 29.36 2.36
N LYS A 504 33.75 30.55 1.79
CA LYS A 504 33.33 30.85 0.41
C LYS A 504 34.05 29.93 -0.56
N GLY A 505 33.28 29.29 -1.44
CA GLY A 505 33.80 28.33 -2.43
C GLY A 505 33.82 26.88 -1.97
N THR A 506 33.42 26.62 -0.72
CA THR A 506 33.20 25.26 -0.18
C THR A 506 31.72 24.97 -0.11
N THR A 507 31.29 23.80 -0.57
CA THR A 507 29.95 23.27 -0.42
C THR A 507 30.00 22.03 0.46
N VAL A 508 29.11 21.97 1.45
CA VAL A 508 28.95 20.80 2.32
C VAL A 508 27.61 20.16 2.03
N LEU A 509 27.60 18.86 1.80
CA LEU A 509 26.41 18.05 1.65
C LEU A 509 26.37 17.05 2.83
N VAL A 510 25.22 16.99 3.49
CA VAL A 510 24.99 16.05 4.59
C VAL A 510 24.30 14.81 4.03
N GLY A 511 24.95 13.66 4.15
CA GLY A 511 24.52 12.37 3.65
C GLY A 511 24.45 11.31 4.76
N GLY A 512 24.45 10.05 4.33
CA GLY A 512 24.30 8.88 5.19
C GLY A 512 22.83 8.55 5.49
N GLN A 513 22.60 7.35 5.96
CA GLN A 513 21.25 6.80 6.13
C GLN A 513 20.32 7.67 7.01
N PRO A 514 20.76 8.27 8.14
CA PRO A 514 19.91 9.15 8.93
C PRO A 514 19.45 10.40 8.16
N ALA A 515 20.33 11.00 7.35
CA ALA A 515 19.98 12.16 6.52
C ALA A 515 19.02 11.79 5.39
N ILE A 516 19.23 10.64 4.74
CA ILE A 516 18.35 10.11 3.69
C ILE A 516 16.94 9.85 4.26
N GLN A 517 16.85 9.22 5.42
CA GLN A 517 15.56 8.97 6.08
C GLN A 517 14.82 10.27 6.42
N ARG A 518 15.53 11.24 6.99
CA ARG A 518 14.96 12.54 7.31
C ARG A 518 14.47 13.27 6.06
N ASP A 519 15.29 13.39 5.04
CA ASP A 519 14.92 14.06 3.80
C ASP A 519 13.72 13.40 3.12
N SER A 520 13.65 12.06 3.16
CA SER A 520 12.51 11.31 2.65
C SER A 520 11.23 11.62 3.42
N VAL A 521 11.29 11.66 4.75
CA VAL A 521 10.14 12.02 5.60
C VAL A 521 9.72 13.48 5.38
N ASP A 522 10.67 14.42 5.34
CA ASP A 522 10.40 15.84 5.14
C ASP A 522 9.73 16.07 3.76
N ALA A 523 10.23 15.44 2.69
CA ALA A 523 9.64 15.50 1.35
C ALA A 523 8.21 14.94 1.30
N LEU A 524 7.92 13.92 2.11
CA LEU A 524 6.58 13.35 2.23
C LEU A 524 5.63 14.31 2.95
N LEU A 525 6.05 14.82 4.10
CA LEU A 525 5.23 15.72 4.92
C LEU A 525 4.94 17.04 4.20
N GLU A 526 5.91 17.58 3.45
CA GLU A 526 5.73 18.79 2.64
C GLU A 526 4.67 18.61 1.55
N ARG A 527 4.64 17.44 0.89
CA ARG A 527 3.71 17.15 -0.22
C ARG A 527 2.39 16.53 0.22
N MET A 528 2.30 16.01 1.45
CA MET A 528 1.10 15.36 1.96
C MET A 528 -0.15 16.25 1.95
N PRO A 529 -0.12 17.54 2.35
CA PRO A 529 -1.28 18.42 2.26
C PRO A 529 -1.79 18.59 0.81
N LEU A 530 -0.86 18.65 -0.15
CA LEU A 530 -1.21 18.76 -1.58
C LEU A 530 -1.86 17.44 -2.08
N LEU A 531 -1.33 16.28 -1.68
CA LEU A 531 -1.94 14.98 -1.98
C LEU A 531 -3.38 14.94 -1.48
N ILE A 532 -3.58 15.25 -0.19
CA ILE A 532 -4.90 15.23 0.44
C ILE A 532 -5.86 16.19 -0.29
N ALA A 533 -5.41 17.42 -0.56
CA ALA A 533 -6.20 18.40 -1.28
C ALA A 533 -6.57 17.96 -2.69
N LEU A 534 -5.63 17.37 -3.45
CA LEU A 534 -5.86 16.88 -4.80
C LEU A 534 -6.86 15.72 -4.83
N VAL A 535 -6.67 14.72 -3.97
CA VAL A 535 -7.57 13.56 -3.87
C VAL A 535 -8.97 14.01 -3.45
N PHE A 536 -9.05 14.89 -2.46
CA PHE A 536 -10.30 15.49 -2.00
C PHE A 536 -11.01 16.27 -3.10
N LEU A 537 -10.30 17.13 -3.82
CA LEU A 537 -10.87 17.93 -4.91
C LEU A 537 -11.33 17.04 -6.06
N ALA A 538 -10.49 16.09 -6.50
CA ALA A 538 -10.80 15.21 -7.62
C ALA A 538 -12.04 14.35 -7.33
N THR A 539 -12.11 13.75 -6.14
CA THR A 539 -13.26 12.93 -5.74
C THR A 539 -14.52 13.77 -5.58
N THR A 540 -14.41 14.97 -4.99
CA THR A 540 -15.54 15.90 -4.85
C THR A 540 -16.09 16.31 -6.22
N VAL A 541 -15.22 16.64 -7.17
CA VAL A 541 -15.62 17.02 -8.53
C VAL A 541 -16.28 15.83 -9.24
N LEU A 542 -15.66 14.66 -9.21
CA LEU A 542 -16.22 13.46 -9.84
C LEU A 542 -17.59 13.11 -9.26
N MET A 543 -17.73 13.09 -7.94
CA MET A 543 -19.01 12.81 -7.27
C MET A 543 -20.05 13.90 -7.55
N ALA A 544 -19.67 15.18 -7.58
CA ALA A 544 -20.57 16.29 -7.91
C ALA A 544 -21.13 16.14 -9.33
N LEU A 545 -20.29 15.75 -10.29
CA LEU A 545 -20.69 15.48 -11.67
C LEU A 545 -21.61 14.24 -11.76
N ALA A 546 -21.34 13.19 -10.99
CA ALA A 546 -22.14 11.97 -11.00
C ALA A 546 -23.53 12.17 -10.39
N PHE A 547 -23.61 12.83 -9.24
CA PHE A 547 -24.84 12.95 -8.45
C PHE A 547 -25.58 14.27 -8.65
N GLY A 548 -24.95 15.26 -9.28
CA GLY A 548 -25.56 16.57 -9.52
C GLY A 548 -25.86 17.35 -8.23
N SER A 549 -25.00 17.18 -7.20
CA SER A 549 -25.04 17.90 -5.93
C SER A 549 -23.61 18.21 -5.49
N LEU A 550 -23.39 19.36 -4.86
CA LEU A 550 -22.10 19.72 -4.26
C LEU A 550 -22.06 19.38 -2.76
N VAL A 551 -23.20 19.33 -2.11
CA VAL A 551 -23.29 19.08 -0.65
C VAL A 551 -23.02 17.61 -0.32
N LEU A 552 -23.47 16.67 -1.14
CA LEU A 552 -23.23 15.24 -0.92
C LEU A 552 -21.73 14.89 -0.92
N PRO A 553 -20.92 15.29 -1.94
CA PRO A 553 -19.49 15.04 -1.91
C PRO A 553 -18.76 15.75 -0.75
N LEU A 554 -19.14 16.98 -0.44
CA LEU A 554 -18.50 17.74 0.66
C LEU A 554 -18.75 17.06 2.01
N LYS A 555 -20.00 16.60 2.26
CA LYS A 555 -20.33 15.80 3.43
C LYS A 555 -19.50 14.51 3.49
N ALA A 556 -19.42 13.79 2.35
CA ALA A 556 -18.64 12.58 2.22
C ALA A 556 -17.18 12.80 2.61
N ALA A 557 -16.61 13.83 2.05
CA ALA A 557 -15.23 14.20 2.27
C ALA A 557 -14.91 14.53 3.75
N VAL A 558 -15.80 15.26 4.43
CA VAL A 558 -15.64 15.52 5.89
C VAL A 558 -15.71 14.23 6.70
N LEU A 559 -16.64 13.34 6.39
CA LEU A 559 -16.77 12.06 7.09
C LEU A 559 -15.55 11.16 6.83
N ASN A 560 -15.06 11.11 5.60
CA ASN A 560 -13.87 10.34 5.24
C ASN A 560 -12.61 10.88 5.93
N LEU A 561 -12.48 12.21 6.08
CA LEU A 561 -11.37 12.82 6.82
C LEU A 561 -11.40 12.42 8.30
N LEU A 562 -12.57 12.40 8.93
CA LEU A 562 -12.74 11.93 10.31
C LEU A 562 -12.37 10.44 10.43
N GLY A 563 -12.83 9.60 9.50
CA GLY A 563 -12.47 8.18 9.45
C GLY A 563 -10.97 7.95 9.30
N LEU A 564 -10.32 8.71 8.41
CA LEU A 564 -8.88 8.65 8.19
C LEU A 564 -8.09 9.06 9.43
N GLY A 565 -8.48 10.19 10.07
CA GLY A 565 -7.84 10.65 11.30
C GLY A 565 -8.00 9.64 12.44
N SER A 566 -9.18 9.03 12.60
CA SER A 566 -9.42 7.98 13.59
C SER A 566 -8.56 6.74 13.32
N THR A 567 -8.40 6.36 12.06
CA THR A 567 -7.55 5.23 11.67
C THR A 567 -6.09 5.50 12.00
N LEU A 568 -5.59 6.70 11.68
CA LEU A 568 -4.22 7.10 12.02
C LEU A 568 -4.01 7.10 13.55
N GLY A 569 -4.98 7.59 14.32
CA GLY A 569 -4.90 7.54 15.79
C GLY A 569 -4.85 6.11 16.32
N ILE A 570 -5.64 5.19 15.77
CA ILE A 570 -5.58 3.76 16.12
C ILE A 570 -4.20 3.18 15.82
N LEU A 571 -3.63 3.48 14.65
CA LEU A 571 -2.29 3.01 14.28
C LEU A 571 -1.21 3.56 15.22
N THR A 572 -1.29 4.85 15.57
CA THR A 572 -0.37 5.46 16.54
C THR A 572 -0.48 4.80 17.90
N TRP A 573 -1.72 4.61 18.40
CA TRP A 573 -1.97 3.97 19.69
C TRP A 573 -1.45 2.53 19.77
N ILE A 574 -1.59 1.74 18.70
CA ILE A 574 -1.08 0.37 18.67
C ILE A 574 0.44 0.36 18.51
N PHE A 575 0.97 0.95 17.45
CA PHE A 575 2.33 0.69 16.97
C PHE A 575 3.39 1.67 17.49
N VAL A 576 3.01 2.91 17.81
CA VAL A 576 3.95 3.90 18.38
C VAL A 576 3.93 3.84 19.89
N GLU A 577 2.73 3.87 20.51
CA GLU A 577 2.59 3.79 21.95
C GLU A 577 2.71 2.35 22.49
N GLY A 578 2.64 1.33 21.61
CA GLY A 578 2.92 -0.07 21.95
C GLY A 578 1.77 -0.85 22.57
N HIS A 579 0.53 -0.35 22.46
CA HIS A 579 -0.63 -1.06 23.00
C HIS A 579 -0.92 -2.35 22.19
N GLY A 580 -0.71 -3.49 22.82
CA GLY A 580 -0.87 -4.81 22.18
C GLY A 580 0.44 -5.39 21.62
N ALA A 581 1.58 -4.75 21.80
CA ALA A 581 2.89 -5.20 21.31
C ALA A 581 3.24 -6.65 21.71
N GLY A 582 2.91 -7.04 22.97
CA GLY A 582 3.15 -8.40 23.45
C GLY A 582 2.24 -9.47 22.82
N LEU A 583 1.05 -9.08 22.32
CA LEU A 583 0.13 -10.01 21.63
C LEU A 583 0.50 -10.19 20.16
N LEU A 584 0.98 -9.11 19.54
CA LEU A 584 1.32 -9.06 18.11
C LEU A 584 2.81 -9.29 17.85
N GLU A 585 3.59 -9.53 18.91
CA GLU A 585 5.02 -9.86 18.87
C GLU A 585 5.88 -8.83 18.10
N PHE A 586 5.59 -7.53 18.25
CA PHE A 586 6.39 -6.46 17.64
C PHE A 586 7.05 -5.56 18.71
N THR A 587 8.04 -4.79 18.28
CA THR A 587 8.65 -3.73 19.08
C THR A 587 8.03 -2.38 18.70
N PRO A 588 7.52 -1.58 19.67
CA PRO A 588 7.01 -0.25 19.38
C PRO A 588 8.07 0.61 18.69
N GLN A 589 7.66 1.31 17.63
CA GLN A 589 8.56 2.11 16.81
C GLN A 589 7.79 3.14 15.98
N PRO A 590 8.48 4.17 15.44
CA PRO A 590 7.87 5.12 14.54
C PRO A 590 7.22 4.45 13.32
N ILE A 591 6.08 4.98 12.87
CA ILE A 591 5.40 4.50 11.66
C ILE A 591 6.23 4.89 10.44
N MET A 592 6.37 3.95 9.51
CA MET A 592 7.02 4.25 8.23
C MET A 592 6.18 5.25 7.42
N ALA A 593 6.71 6.45 7.20
CA ALA A 593 5.97 7.55 6.54
C ALA A 593 5.46 7.18 5.14
N LEU A 594 6.24 6.44 4.36
CA LEU A 594 5.86 5.94 3.03
C LEU A 594 4.61 5.04 3.06
N VAL A 595 4.55 4.14 4.05
CA VAL A 595 3.40 3.24 4.24
C VAL A 595 2.16 4.02 4.67
N LEU A 596 2.33 5.09 5.43
CA LEU A 596 1.21 5.94 5.81
C LEU A 596 0.58 6.63 4.59
N VAL A 597 1.38 7.19 3.67
CA VAL A 597 0.88 7.78 2.41
C VAL A 597 0.06 6.76 1.62
N LEU A 598 0.56 5.53 1.56
CA LEU A 598 -0.12 4.41 0.91
C LEU A 598 -1.46 4.10 1.58
N ILE A 599 -1.49 3.99 2.91
CA ILE A 599 -2.70 3.73 3.68
C ILE A 599 -3.74 4.85 3.43
N ILE A 600 -3.32 6.12 3.49
CA ILE A 600 -4.20 7.27 3.24
C ILE A 600 -4.85 7.19 1.85
N ALA A 601 -4.06 6.97 0.81
CA ALA A 601 -4.57 6.96 -0.56
C ALA A 601 -5.51 5.78 -0.84
N VAL A 602 -5.15 4.58 -0.34
CA VAL A 602 -5.97 3.37 -0.52
C VAL A 602 -7.28 3.47 0.26
N ILE A 603 -7.20 3.86 1.53
CA ILE A 603 -8.39 3.99 2.38
C ILE A 603 -9.34 5.02 1.79
N TYR A 604 -8.84 6.18 1.38
CA TYR A 604 -9.68 7.22 0.81
C TYR A 604 -10.35 6.75 -0.49
N GLY A 605 -9.62 6.06 -1.36
CA GLY A 605 -10.16 5.48 -2.59
C GLY A 605 -11.27 4.46 -2.31
N LEU A 606 -10.98 3.47 -1.48
CA LEU A 606 -11.91 2.39 -1.10
C LEU A 606 -13.14 2.91 -0.33
N SER A 607 -12.94 3.86 0.59
CA SER A 607 -14.05 4.46 1.32
C SER A 607 -15.02 5.18 0.38
N THR A 608 -14.52 5.92 -0.60
CA THR A 608 -15.37 6.64 -1.55
C THR A 608 -16.20 5.69 -2.43
N ASP A 609 -15.67 4.54 -2.80
CA ASP A 609 -16.34 3.55 -3.65
C ASP A 609 -17.70 3.10 -3.10
N TYR A 610 -17.72 2.64 -1.90
CA TYR A 610 -18.97 2.16 -1.30
C TYR A 610 -19.98 3.30 -1.04
N GLU A 611 -19.51 4.54 -0.80
CA GLU A 611 -20.41 5.68 -0.67
C GLU A 611 -21.13 5.97 -2.00
N ILE A 612 -20.44 5.80 -3.12
CA ILE A 612 -21.01 5.94 -4.46
C ILE A 612 -22.14 4.93 -4.67
N PHE A 613 -21.95 3.67 -4.30
CA PHE A 613 -22.99 2.64 -4.42
C PHE A 613 -24.23 2.96 -3.60
N LEU A 614 -24.05 3.45 -2.38
CA LEU A 614 -25.16 3.88 -1.53
C LEU A 614 -25.87 5.10 -2.10
N LEU A 615 -25.12 6.15 -2.44
CA LEU A 615 -25.67 7.40 -2.97
C LEU A 615 -26.39 7.21 -4.31
N ALA A 616 -25.88 6.33 -5.20
CA ALA A 616 -26.55 6.02 -6.46
C ALA A 616 -27.97 5.52 -6.24
N ARG A 617 -28.20 4.64 -5.27
CA ARG A 617 -29.54 4.13 -4.93
C ARG A 617 -30.42 5.18 -4.24
N ILE A 618 -29.84 6.05 -3.41
CA ILE A 618 -30.55 7.15 -2.78
C ILE A 618 -31.03 8.15 -3.86
N VAL A 619 -30.15 8.49 -4.80
CA VAL A 619 -30.47 9.39 -5.93
C VAL A 619 -31.54 8.77 -6.85
N GLU A 620 -31.47 7.47 -7.13
CA GLU A 620 -32.47 6.73 -7.91
C GLU A 620 -33.86 6.80 -7.22
N ALA A 621 -33.93 6.53 -5.92
CA ALA A 621 -35.17 6.62 -5.16
C ALA A 621 -35.72 8.07 -5.14
N ARG A 622 -34.83 9.07 -5.02
CA ARG A 622 -35.22 10.49 -5.07
C ARG A 622 -35.76 10.90 -6.45
N ALA A 623 -35.14 10.40 -7.51
CA ALA A 623 -35.59 10.65 -8.89
C ALA A 623 -36.98 10.02 -9.16
N ALA A 624 -37.32 8.93 -8.47
CA ALA A 624 -38.62 8.30 -8.49
C ALA A 624 -39.69 9.04 -7.63
N GLY A 625 -39.35 10.23 -7.05
CA GLY A 625 -40.29 11.06 -6.30
C GLY A 625 -40.32 10.85 -4.78
N ALA A 626 -39.47 9.99 -4.21
CA ALA A 626 -39.41 9.80 -2.78
C ALA A 626 -38.90 11.06 -2.04
N THR A 627 -39.37 11.29 -0.80
CA THR A 627 -38.80 12.31 0.07
C THR A 627 -37.36 11.97 0.42
N THR A 628 -36.54 12.96 0.85
CA THR A 628 -35.14 12.72 1.24
C THR A 628 -35.04 11.61 2.29
N THR A 629 -35.93 11.58 3.30
CA THR A 629 -35.95 10.56 4.34
C THR A 629 -36.27 9.16 3.80
N GLU A 630 -37.26 9.07 2.90
CA GLU A 630 -37.63 7.80 2.26
C GLU A 630 -36.58 7.30 1.32
N ALA A 631 -35.97 8.20 0.52
CA ALA A 631 -34.88 7.87 -0.38
C ALA A 631 -33.68 7.28 0.37
N VAL A 632 -33.27 7.89 1.48
CA VAL A 632 -32.19 7.39 2.35
C VAL A 632 -32.54 6.03 2.92
N ARG A 633 -33.77 5.85 3.47
CA ARG A 633 -34.20 4.57 4.03
C ARG A 633 -34.22 3.47 2.97
N THR A 634 -34.77 3.74 1.80
CA THR A 634 -34.83 2.78 0.68
C THR A 634 -33.45 2.46 0.14
N GLY A 635 -32.59 3.46 -0.02
CA GLY A 635 -31.22 3.27 -0.45
C GLY A 635 -30.44 2.33 0.49
N ILE A 636 -30.48 2.58 1.80
CA ILE A 636 -29.83 1.75 2.82
C ILE A 636 -30.46 0.35 2.90
N ALA A 637 -31.79 0.23 2.83
CA ALA A 637 -32.46 -1.05 2.85
C ALA A 637 -32.03 -1.95 1.67
N ARG A 638 -31.86 -1.37 0.48
CA ARG A 638 -31.46 -2.12 -0.73
C ARG A 638 -29.98 -2.45 -0.79
N THR A 639 -29.10 -1.54 -0.31
CA THR A 639 -27.65 -1.68 -0.45
C THR A 639 -26.94 -2.17 0.80
N GLY A 640 -27.52 -1.97 1.98
CA GLY A 640 -26.85 -2.21 3.26
C GLY A 640 -26.31 -3.63 3.41
N TRP A 641 -27.05 -4.64 2.97
CA TRP A 641 -26.58 -6.03 2.99
C TRP A 641 -25.39 -6.25 2.05
N ILE A 642 -25.47 -5.73 0.81
CA ILE A 642 -24.44 -5.91 -0.20
C ILE A 642 -23.15 -5.21 0.25
N ILE A 643 -23.27 -3.97 0.76
CA ILE A 643 -22.13 -3.20 1.28
C ILE A 643 -21.48 -3.90 2.46
N THR A 644 -22.28 -4.38 3.43
CA THR A 644 -21.74 -5.12 4.59
C THR A 644 -21.03 -6.40 4.16
N ALA A 645 -21.59 -7.10 3.19
CA ALA A 645 -21.00 -8.30 2.63
C ALA A 645 -19.67 -8.04 1.92
N ALA A 646 -19.63 -7.02 1.06
CA ALA A 646 -18.43 -6.57 0.36
C ALA A 646 -17.35 -6.13 1.36
N ALA A 647 -17.71 -5.29 2.32
CA ALA A 647 -16.81 -4.88 3.39
C ALA A 647 -16.27 -6.08 4.19
N THR A 648 -17.10 -7.09 4.47
CA THR A 648 -16.65 -8.29 5.19
C THR A 648 -15.65 -9.10 4.35
N VAL A 649 -15.87 -9.25 3.04
CA VAL A 649 -14.90 -9.89 2.14
C VAL A 649 -13.57 -9.15 2.18
N LEU A 650 -13.61 -7.82 2.05
CA LEU A 650 -12.40 -7.01 2.06
C LEU A 650 -11.70 -7.02 3.42
N LEU A 651 -12.46 -7.00 4.53
CA LEU A 651 -11.93 -7.18 5.90
C LEU A 651 -11.22 -8.53 6.08
N VAL A 652 -11.72 -9.60 5.47
CA VAL A 652 -11.05 -10.92 5.51
C VAL A 652 -9.77 -10.92 4.69
N VAL A 653 -9.81 -10.35 3.48
CA VAL A 653 -8.62 -10.27 2.60
C VAL A 653 -7.53 -9.41 3.25
N THR A 654 -7.87 -8.21 3.71
CA THR A 654 -6.90 -7.29 4.32
C THR A 654 -6.49 -7.74 5.72
N GLY A 655 -7.42 -8.31 6.49
CA GLY A 655 -7.16 -8.85 7.82
C GLY A 655 -6.21 -10.03 7.83
N ALA A 656 -6.12 -10.79 6.73
CA ALA A 656 -5.13 -11.85 6.61
C ALA A 656 -3.69 -11.31 6.71
N PHE A 657 -3.45 -10.07 6.25
CA PHE A 657 -2.15 -9.41 6.38
C PHE A 657 -1.79 -9.00 7.83
N ALA A 658 -2.75 -8.99 8.75
CA ALA A 658 -2.47 -8.80 10.17
C ALA A 658 -1.71 -10.00 10.80
N LEU A 659 -1.72 -11.16 10.11
CA LEU A 659 -0.98 -12.36 10.51
C LEU A 659 0.47 -12.35 9.97
N SER A 660 0.90 -11.26 9.34
CA SER A 660 2.27 -11.09 8.86
C SER A 660 3.25 -11.02 10.02
N GLU A 661 4.43 -11.56 9.80
CA GLU A 661 5.57 -11.41 10.70
C GLU A 661 6.25 -10.04 10.55
N LEU A 662 6.00 -9.33 9.42
CA LEU A 662 6.52 -7.99 9.18
C LEU A 662 5.60 -6.92 9.78
N VAL A 663 6.14 -6.09 10.67
CA VAL A 663 5.40 -4.98 11.30
C VAL A 663 4.82 -4.02 10.27
N MET A 664 5.51 -3.79 9.17
CA MET A 664 5.06 -2.93 8.07
C MET A 664 3.77 -3.46 7.41
N MET A 665 3.65 -4.79 7.20
CA MET A 665 2.44 -5.41 6.69
C MET A 665 1.31 -5.36 7.71
N GLN A 666 1.63 -5.48 9.00
CA GLN A 666 0.66 -5.30 10.08
C GLN A 666 0.10 -3.86 10.08
N TYR A 667 0.92 -2.81 9.87
CA TYR A 667 0.41 -1.43 9.73
C TYR A 667 -0.65 -1.30 8.65
N ILE A 668 -0.37 -1.85 7.47
CA ILE A 668 -1.31 -1.83 6.33
C ILE A 668 -2.61 -2.56 6.71
N ALA A 669 -2.49 -3.75 7.27
CA ALA A 669 -3.63 -4.57 7.63
C ALA A 669 -4.51 -3.91 8.70
N PHE A 670 -3.93 -3.51 9.83
CA PHE A 670 -4.68 -2.86 10.92
C PHE A 670 -5.27 -1.53 10.48
N GLY A 671 -4.51 -0.73 9.71
CA GLY A 671 -5.00 0.52 9.14
C GLY A 671 -6.20 0.30 8.23
N MET A 672 -6.12 -0.64 7.30
CA MET A 672 -7.22 -0.94 6.39
C MET A 672 -8.42 -1.57 7.11
N VAL A 673 -8.19 -2.51 8.03
CA VAL A 673 -9.28 -3.13 8.81
C VAL A 673 -10.01 -2.08 9.65
N ALA A 674 -9.28 -1.22 10.37
CA ALA A 674 -9.87 -0.14 11.16
C ALA A 674 -10.66 0.83 10.28
N ALA A 675 -10.07 1.27 9.17
CA ALA A 675 -10.73 2.19 8.24
C ALA A 675 -12.00 1.60 7.63
N LEU A 676 -11.93 0.37 7.11
CA LEU A 676 -13.07 -0.31 6.50
C LEU A 676 -14.17 -0.57 7.53
N PHE A 677 -13.80 -0.95 8.76
CA PHE A 677 -14.78 -1.14 9.83
C PHE A 677 -15.48 0.17 10.20
N ILE A 678 -14.72 1.24 10.44
CA ILE A 678 -15.27 2.58 10.73
C ILE A 678 -16.17 3.03 9.59
N ASP A 679 -15.71 2.90 8.35
CA ASP A 679 -16.42 3.36 7.18
C ASP A 679 -17.72 2.57 6.93
N ALA A 680 -17.65 1.24 6.85
CA ALA A 680 -18.80 0.41 6.54
C ALA A 680 -19.87 0.39 7.65
N THR A 681 -19.48 0.61 8.92
CA THR A 681 -20.40 0.56 10.05
C THR A 681 -20.79 1.95 10.57
N ILE A 682 -19.80 2.72 11.07
CA ILE A 682 -20.05 4.00 11.75
C ILE A 682 -20.44 5.08 10.74
N LEU A 683 -19.63 5.27 9.71
CA LEU A 683 -19.85 6.38 8.78
C LEU A 683 -21.10 6.13 7.93
N ARG A 684 -21.23 4.99 7.28
CA ARG A 684 -22.30 4.74 6.30
C ARG A 684 -23.62 4.35 6.88
N MET A 685 -23.61 3.41 7.83
CA MET A 685 -24.88 2.90 8.35
C MET A 685 -25.49 3.81 9.42
N LEU A 686 -24.67 4.66 10.07
CA LEU A 686 -25.14 5.51 11.16
C LEU A 686 -24.98 7.01 10.86
N LEU A 687 -23.80 7.50 10.50
CA LEU A 687 -23.57 8.93 10.30
C LEU A 687 -24.14 9.47 8.98
N VAL A 688 -24.09 8.72 7.90
CA VAL A 688 -24.67 9.16 6.61
C VAL A 688 -26.19 9.36 6.73
N PRO A 689 -27.01 8.43 7.23
CA PRO A 689 -28.44 8.70 7.39
C PRO A 689 -28.75 9.82 8.42
N ALA A 690 -27.96 9.93 9.51
CA ALA A 690 -28.12 10.99 10.48
C ALA A 690 -27.84 12.37 9.86
N THR A 691 -26.74 12.54 9.19
CA THR A 691 -26.33 13.81 8.54
C THR A 691 -27.25 14.18 7.39
N MET A 692 -27.66 13.22 6.54
CA MET A 692 -28.61 13.48 5.46
C MET A 692 -30.01 13.88 6.01
N ARG A 693 -30.42 13.34 7.16
CA ARG A 693 -31.65 13.78 7.82
C ARG A 693 -31.55 15.20 8.37
N LEU A 694 -30.39 15.58 8.94
CA LEU A 694 -30.15 16.92 9.47
C LEU A 694 -30.07 17.97 8.36
N LEU A 695 -29.43 17.64 7.24
CA LEU A 695 -29.30 18.54 6.09
C LEU A 695 -30.60 18.62 5.26
N GLY A 696 -31.46 17.59 5.31
CA GLY A 696 -32.74 17.56 4.59
C GLY A 696 -32.57 17.78 3.08
N ASP A 697 -33.37 18.69 2.51
CA ASP A 697 -33.32 19.02 1.08
C ASP A 697 -32.07 19.83 0.66
N ALA A 698 -31.34 20.41 1.61
CA ALA A 698 -30.05 21.06 1.32
C ALA A 698 -29.01 20.07 0.75
N CYS A 699 -29.15 18.77 1.05
CA CYS A 699 -28.32 17.71 0.43
C CYS A 699 -28.27 17.76 -1.11
N TRP A 700 -29.34 18.26 -1.73
CA TRP A 700 -29.50 18.26 -3.18
C TRP A 700 -29.12 19.59 -3.84
N TRP A 701 -28.56 20.52 -3.06
CA TRP A 701 -28.13 21.81 -3.59
C TRP A 701 -27.02 21.65 -4.61
N ALA A 702 -27.18 22.32 -5.76
CA ALA A 702 -26.21 22.39 -6.83
C ALA A 702 -26.21 23.78 -7.47
N PRO A 703 -25.05 24.30 -7.88
CA PRO A 703 -24.94 25.50 -8.69
C PRO A 703 -25.69 25.40 -10.01
N SER A 704 -26.13 26.51 -10.57
CA SER A 704 -26.96 26.56 -11.78
C SER A 704 -26.33 25.88 -13.01
N TRP A 705 -25.01 25.94 -13.14
CA TRP A 705 -24.28 25.30 -14.23
C TRP A 705 -24.32 23.76 -14.15
N LEU A 706 -24.33 23.20 -12.95
CA LEU A 706 -24.40 21.75 -12.74
C LEU A 706 -25.83 21.22 -12.99
N ARG A 707 -26.87 22.05 -12.79
CA ARG A 707 -28.28 21.71 -13.07
C ARG A 707 -28.64 21.69 -14.55
N ARG A 708 -28.00 22.50 -15.39
CA ARG A 708 -28.30 22.59 -16.82
C ARG A 708 -27.96 21.31 -17.57
N GLY A 709 -26.88 20.62 -17.21
CA GLY A 709 -26.50 19.36 -17.86
C GLY A 709 -27.45 18.18 -17.60
N ARG A 710 -28.40 18.32 -16.66
CA ARG A 710 -29.33 17.23 -16.28
C ARG A 710 -30.71 17.35 -16.96
N ARG A 711 -31.10 18.52 -17.44
CA ARG A 711 -32.41 18.72 -18.10
C ARG A 711 -32.54 18.05 -19.46
N ASP A 712 -31.43 17.79 -20.14
CA ASP A 712 -31.44 17.10 -21.44
C ASP A 712 -31.59 15.56 -21.36
N HIS A 713 -31.66 14.98 -20.17
CA HIS A 713 -31.64 13.52 -20.01
C HIS A 713 -32.88 12.94 -19.32
N SER A 714 -33.93 13.75 -19.08
CA SER A 714 -35.11 13.31 -18.33
C SER A 714 -36.44 13.57 -19.02
N ALA A 715 -36.48 13.53 -20.36
CA ALA A 715 -37.73 13.44 -21.09
C ALA A 715 -37.70 12.24 -22.06
N PRO A 716 -38.27 11.08 -21.70
CA PRO A 716 -38.94 10.29 -22.73
C PRO A 716 -40.24 11.04 -23.06
N ASP A 717 -40.45 11.29 -24.33
CA ASP A 717 -41.70 11.83 -24.88
C ASP A 717 -42.89 11.11 -24.23
N ALA A 718 -43.59 11.81 -23.35
CA ALA A 718 -44.95 11.43 -23.00
C ALA A 718 -45.77 11.73 -24.26
N GLU A 719 -46.08 10.72 -25.06
CA GLU A 719 -47.16 10.78 -26.02
C GLU A 719 -48.41 11.21 -25.24
N GLU A 720 -48.86 12.45 -25.51
CA GLU A 720 -50.19 12.91 -25.11
C GLU A 720 -51.21 11.94 -25.71
N PRO A 721 -52.18 11.39 -24.95
CA PRO A 721 -53.25 10.62 -25.55
C PRO A 721 -54.07 11.56 -26.44
N ARG A 722 -54.06 11.32 -27.75
CA ARG A 722 -54.98 11.95 -28.69
C ARG A 722 -56.40 11.67 -28.22
N THR A 723 -57.08 12.68 -27.70
CA THR A 723 -58.52 12.70 -27.49
C THR A 723 -59.18 12.67 -28.88
N GLU A 724 -59.64 11.48 -29.29
CA GLU A 724 -60.60 11.36 -30.40
C GLU A 724 -61.93 12.03 -29.95
N ALA A 725 -62.20 13.16 -30.56
CA ALA A 725 -63.50 13.82 -30.45
C ALA A 725 -64.52 12.96 -31.24
N VAL A 726 -65.36 12.25 -30.50
CA VAL A 726 -66.57 11.63 -31.03
C VAL A 726 -67.58 12.73 -31.35
N HIS A 727 -67.68 13.06 -32.64
CA HIS A 727 -68.79 13.86 -33.16
C HIS A 727 -70.04 12.96 -33.25
N GLY A 728 -70.96 13.15 -32.33
CA GLY A 728 -72.31 12.69 -32.47
C GLY A 728 -73.07 13.41 -33.57
N SER A 729 -73.57 12.71 -34.51
CA SER A 729 -74.63 13.19 -35.41
C SER A 729 -75.93 12.49 -35.13
N GLU A 730 -76.81 13.16 -34.37
CA GLU A 730 -78.22 12.93 -34.42
C GLU A 730 -78.75 13.36 -35.83
N ARG A 731 -79.43 12.46 -36.51
CA ARG A 731 -80.67 12.77 -37.22
C ARG A 731 -81.35 11.50 -37.72
N ARG A 732 -82.56 11.29 -37.19
CA ARG A 732 -83.81 10.61 -37.66
C ARG A 732 -83.84 9.07 -37.57
#